data_a77ddfdd333681ef3285100ef28b18be
#
_entry.id   a77ddfdd333681ef3285100ef28b18be
#
_cell.length_a   1.000
_cell.length_b   1.000
_cell.length_c   1.000
_cell.angle_alpha   90.00
_cell.angle_beta   90.00
_cell.angle_gamma   90.00
#
_symmetry.space_group_name_H-M   'P 1'
#
loop_
_entity.id
_entity.type
_entity.pdbx_description
1 polymer ?
#
loop_
_entity_poly.entity_id
_entity_poly.type
_entity_poly.pdbx_seq_one_letter_code
_entity_poly.pdbx_strand_id
1 'polypeptide(L)'
;MNKKLAASATMSVAMASAETRLSENITLLGVLLDKAILEVEGEEISRKIAAIRQAALRFHQTHDQQASLDLEQLLAGLSLEHTVRVVRALAYFKHLVNLAEDLYGQQLGHCQQNTPAPGMLSYTLLQIKEAGIPADTIKHLLEDALISPVLTAHPTEVQRKSVLDIERLIAELLAARAAMVSERQLARNTLLLQGAVSALWQTRMMRYSKLSVLNEIENALTYYESTFLHVIPEILQDIECDLADVLPDAALPGFLRMGSWIGGDRDGNPFVNGGTLRESVRLQAITLFKFYLQELSALKRELAVSTRVVGVDDAVLQLSKTSRDQSQHRLDEPYRLALNGIHDRLLATANTLLPQGGWVLAEDMAADPYETPEALLAPLQTIADSLRAHQGEALIYPRLGKLIKAIATFGFHLATVDIRQSSDVHEAVITELLQKAGHDFDYAGFNEDEKIGILLEELKQPRLLFSPFQQYSELVHKEIGVLVAVREMRERFGEHAVRQYIISHTETLSDLLEVALLQREAGLLRGVWGSANIQVDLNIVPLFETIADLRDAPMIMGHHGATQRHGDGQIRLTEQGEIISTRYADPVVGRQHLETLIAATLDATLFPADQLESGKRRAFEGVMETLSATAMTSYRSLVYETPGFAEYFFNTTPINEIAELNLGSRPAARKSTRRIEDLRAIPWGFSWGQCRLLLPGWYGLGSAIHHFLQQDPALKEARLAMLLEMQAHWPLFNTLIQNVDMVLAKTDLIVARHYAHLLEDRELREEIFSRIAQEHKLTTDAVNLLLGTTQRLATQPVIAKSIRDRLPYLDPMNHLQVEMIQRYRNGETDEKLKWAIPLTINGIATSLRNTG
;
A
#
# COMPACT_ATOMS: atom_id res chain seq x y z
N MET A 1 1.94 31.62 28.19
CA MET A 1 2.77 32.29 27.18
C MET A 1 4.21 31.82 27.22
N ASN A 2 4.91 31.80 28.38
CA ASN A 2 6.31 31.38 28.47
C ASN A 2 6.57 29.88 28.14
N LYS A 3 5.66 28.95 28.47
CA LYS A 3 5.80 27.53 28.12
C LYS A 3 5.65 27.28 26.60
N LYS A 4 4.76 27.99 25.91
CA LYS A 4 4.60 27.88 24.44
C LYS A 4 5.80 28.46 23.68
N LEU A 5 6.39 29.56 24.18
CA LEU A 5 7.61 30.13 23.59
C LEU A 5 8.84 29.26 23.82
N ALA A 6 8.98 28.63 24.98
CA ALA A 6 10.05 27.69 25.26
C ALA A 6 9.92 26.40 24.41
N ALA A 7 8.71 25.85 24.25
CA ALA A 7 8.43 24.70 23.40
C ALA A 7 8.72 25.00 21.92
N SER A 8 8.31 26.17 21.43
CA SER A 8 8.60 26.62 20.05
C SER A 8 10.09 26.79 19.80
N ALA A 9 10.86 27.36 20.76
CA ALA A 9 12.30 27.50 20.65
C ALA A 9 13.03 26.14 20.67
N THR A 10 12.60 25.21 21.52
CA THR A 10 13.16 23.85 21.59
C THR A 10 12.86 23.06 20.29
N MET A 11 11.67 23.21 19.74
CA MET A 11 11.27 22.59 18.46
C MET A 11 12.09 23.16 17.29
N SER A 12 12.32 24.47 17.25
CA SER A 12 13.15 25.10 16.21
C SER A 12 14.61 24.60 16.25
N VAL A 13 15.18 24.41 17.44
CA VAL A 13 16.53 23.86 17.62
C VAL A 13 16.58 22.39 17.23
N ALA A 14 15.56 21.59 17.57
CA ALA A 14 15.48 20.18 17.20
C ALA A 14 15.34 19.99 15.69
N MET A 15 14.51 20.81 15.04
CA MET A 15 14.35 20.83 13.58
C MET A 15 15.66 21.21 12.87
N ALA A 16 16.34 22.27 13.31
CA ALA A 16 17.64 22.67 12.75
C ALA A 16 18.71 21.56 12.91
N SER A 17 18.70 20.87 14.05
CA SER A 17 19.58 19.72 14.30
C SER A 17 19.25 18.54 13.39
N ALA A 18 17.97 18.27 13.10
CA ALA A 18 17.54 17.19 12.21
C ALA A 18 17.91 17.50 10.74
N GLU A 19 17.72 18.75 10.29
CA GLU A 19 18.15 19.19 8.94
C GLU A 19 19.67 19.09 8.74
N THR A 20 20.44 19.44 9.76
CA THR A 20 21.89 19.28 9.72
C THR A 20 22.28 17.82 9.55
N ARG A 21 21.66 16.92 10.34
CA ARG A 21 21.88 15.47 10.23
C ARG A 21 21.48 14.90 8.89
N LEU A 22 20.37 15.34 8.30
CA LEU A 22 19.97 14.94 6.95
C LEU A 22 21.09 15.26 5.94
N SER A 23 21.59 16.50 5.97
CA SER A 23 22.65 16.95 5.07
C SER A 23 23.96 16.15 5.27
N GLU A 24 24.31 15.89 6.53
CA GLU A 24 25.47 15.07 6.90
C GLU A 24 25.35 13.63 6.42
N ASN A 25 24.16 13.01 6.60
CA ASN A 25 23.90 11.64 6.14
C ASN A 25 23.95 11.53 4.62
N ILE A 26 23.33 12.46 3.88
CA ILE A 26 23.39 12.48 2.40
C ILE A 26 24.85 12.63 1.94
N THR A 27 25.61 13.53 2.57
CA THR A 27 27.02 13.73 2.23
C THR A 27 27.85 12.49 2.52
N LEU A 28 27.68 11.88 3.70
CA LEU A 28 28.37 10.65 4.09
C LEU A 28 28.08 9.52 3.09
N LEU A 29 26.82 9.25 2.82
CA LEU A 29 26.41 8.20 1.89
C LEU A 29 26.93 8.44 0.47
N GLY A 30 26.95 9.70 0.02
CA GLY A 30 27.54 10.09 -1.26
C GLY A 30 29.04 9.80 -1.33
N VAL A 31 29.80 10.16 -0.30
CA VAL A 31 31.25 9.86 -0.21
C VAL A 31 31.51 8.35 -0.17
N LEU A 32 30.70 7.59 0.57
CA LEU A 32 30.85 6.13 0.65
C LEU A 32 30.54 5.46 -0.69
N LEU A 33 29.53 5.95 -1.42
CA LEU A 33 29.20 5.47 -2.76
C LEU A 33 30.30 5.82 -3.76
N ASP A 34 30.77 7.06 -3.78
CA ASP A 34 31.85 7.49 -4.67
C ASP A 34 33.13 6.65 -4.44
N LYS A 35 33.42 6.29 -3.19
CA LYS A 35 34.51 5.37 -2.85
C LYS A 35 34.28 3.96 -3.38
N ALA A 36 33.08 3.41 -3.21
CA ALA A 36 32.73 2.09 -3.75
C ALA A 36 32.82 2.04 -5.29
N ILE A 37 32.39 3.12 -5.95
CA ILE A 37 32.52 3.27 -7.40
C ILE A 37 34.00 3.31 -7.83
N LEU A 38 34.81 4.11 -7.14
CA LEU A 38 36.25 4.22 -7.44
C LEU A 38 36.97 2.88 -7.31
N GLU A 39 36.67 2.14 -6.24
CA GLU A 39 37.30 0.83 -5.96
C GLU A 39 36.93 -0.24 -6.99
N VAL A 40 35.69 -0.23 -7.51
CA VAL A 40 35.16 -1.27 -8.42
C VAL A 40 35.33 -0.89 -9.88
N GLU A 41 35.03 0.35 -10.26
CA GLU A 41 34.96 0.81 -11.66
C GLU A 41 36.23 1.57 -12.12
N GLY A 42 37.06 2.00 -11.17
CA GLY A 42 38.31 2.73 -11.44
C GLY A 42 38.11 4.24 -11.59
N GLU A 43 39.25 4.92 -11.76
CA GLU A 43 39.33 6.38 -11.67
C GLU A 43 38.64 7.12 -12.84
N GLU A 44 38.70 6.54 -14.04
CA GLU A 44 38.13 7.14 -15.24
C GLU A 44 36.58 7.31 -15.11
N ILE A 45 35.90 6.23 -14.73
CA ILE A 45 34.45 6.22 -14.55
C ILE A 45 34.04 7.13 -13.38
N SER A 46 34.74 7.01 -12.26
CA SER A 46 34.50 7.85 -11.09
C SER A 46 34.57 9.35 -11.44
N ARG A 47 35.59 9.78 -12.21
CA ARG A 47 35.70 11.16 -12.68
C ARG A 47 34.56 11.59 -13.60
N LYS A 48 34.13 10.72 -14.53
CA LYS A 48 33.01 11.00 -15.42
C LYS A 48 31.70 11.18 -14.65
N ILE A 49 31.40 10.30 -13.69
CA ILE A 49 30.21 10.40 -12.84
C ILE A 49 30.22 11.70 -12.04
N ALA A 50 31.37 12.05 -11.44
CA ALA A 50 31.52 13.30 -10.69
C ALA A 50 31.30 14.55 -11.58
N ALA A 51 31.86 14.54 -12.80
CA ALA A 51 31.68 15.64 -13.76
C ALA A 51 30.22 15.81 -14.18
N ILE A 52 29.51 14.72 -14.48
CA ILE A 52 28.10 14.74 -14.85
C ILE A 52 27.25 15.24 -13.69
N ARG A 53 27.49 14.75 -12.47
CA ARG A 53 26.78 15.24 -11.25
C ARG A 53 26.99 16.72 -11.04
N GLN A 54 28.20 17.21 -11.21
CA GLN A 54 28.53 18.62 -11.05
C GLN A 54 27.89 19.49 -12.15
N ALA A 55 27.89 19.05 -13.40
CA ALA A 55 27.26 19.75 -14.51
C ALA A 55 25.74 19.82 -14.31
N ALA A 56 25.11 18.72 -13.91
CA ALA A 56 23.68 18.65 -13.62
C ALA A 56 23.27 19.59 -12.47
N LEU A 57 24.07 19.63 -11.39
CA LEU A 57 23.85 20.57 -10.29
C LEU A 57 23.94 22.03 -10.73
N ARG A 58 24.97 22.37 -11.52
CA ARG A 58 25.12 23.74 -12.05
C ARG A 58 23.95 24.11 -12.94
N PHE A 59 23.55 23.25 -13.87
CA PHE A 59 22.39 23.51 -14.75
C PHE A 59 21.14 23.81 -13.94
N HIS A 60 20.86 22.99 -12.94
CA HIS A 60 19.66 23.16 -12.12
C HIS A 60 19.68 24.42 -11.26
N GLN A 61 20.85 24.84 -10.81
CA GLN A 61 21.00 26.04 -9.96
C GLN A 61 20.96 27.33 -10.78
N THR A 62 21.53 27.34 -11.96
CA THR A 62 21.71 28.56 -12.75
C THR A 62 20.70 28.70 -13.88
N HIS A 63 20.08 27.58 -14.33
CA HIS A 63 19.29 27.49 -15.57
C HIS A 63 20.03 28.09 -16.78
N ASP A 64 21.38 28.08 -16.73
CA ASP A 64 22.22 28.63 -17.74
C ASP A 64 22.32 27.70 -18.95
N GLN A 65 22.16 28.27 -20.15
CA GLN A 65 22.23 27.55 -21.43
C GLN A 65 23.61 26.87 -21.62
N GLN A 66 24.69 27.47 -21.14
CA GLN A 66 26.01 26.85 -21.25
C GLN A 66 26.11 25.61 -20.37
N ALA A 67 25.55 25.59 -19.18
CA ALA A 67 25.52 24.43 -18.29
C ALA A 67 24.70 23.27 -18.89
N SER A 68 23.61 23.58 -19.64
CA SER A 68 22.87 22.57 -20.38
C SER A 68 23.70 21.95 -21.48
N LEU A 69 24.40 22.78 -22.28
CA LEU A 69 25.26 22.31 -23.36
C LEU A 69 26.43 21.48 -22.83
N ASP A 70 27.05 21.90 -21.73
CA ASP A 70 28.14 21.15 -21.07
C ASP A 70 27.65 19.76 -20.63
N LEU A 71 26.45 19.68 -20.06
CA LEU A 71 25.84 18.42 -19.64
C LEU A 71 25.55 17.51 -20.85
N GLU A 72 24.93 18.06 -21.91
CA GLU A 72 24.63 17.33 -23.14
C GLU A 72 25.91 16.78 -23.80
N GLN A 73 26.97 17.58 -23.84
CA GLN A 73 28.26 17.13 -24.39
C GLN A 73 28.90 16.00 -23.56
N LEU A 74 28.81 16.08 -22.24
CA LEU A 74 29.29 15.02 -21.35
C LEU A 74 28.52 13.71 -21.53
N LEU A 75 27.19 13.81 -21.74
CA LEU A 75 26.35 12.63 -21.95
C LEU A 75 26.54 12.02 -23.34
N ALA A 76 26.59 12.83 -24.39
CA ALA A 76 26.80 12.38 -25.77
C ALA A 76 28.16 11.69 -25.99
N GLY A 77 29.16 11.99 -25.15
CA GLY A 77 30.49 11.37 -25.20
C GLY A 77 30.57 10.00 -24.51
N LEU A 78 29.48 9.46 -23.96
CA LEU A 78 29.48 8.21 -23.23
C LEU A 78 29.36 7.00 -24.17
N SER A 79 30.22 5.99 -23.97
CA SER A 79 29.95 4.66 -24.53
C SER A 79 28.77 4.02 -23.81
N LEU A 80 28.09 3.05 -24.44
CA LEU A 80 26.96 2.36 -23.81
C LEU A 80 27.34 1.71 -22.46
N GLU A 81 28.58 1.21 -22.35
CA GLU A 81 29.10 0.66 -21.11
C GLU A 81 29.24 1.73 -20.01
N HIS A 82 29.73 2.91 -20.36
CA HIS A 82 29.83 4.04 -19.43
C HIS A 82 28.43 4.56 -19.07
N THR A 83 27.49 4.59 -20.00
CA THR A 83 26.10 4.98 -19.77
C THR A 83 25.46 4.11 -18.69
N VAL A 84 25.58 2.77 -18.78
CA VAL A 84 25.06 1.84 -17.77
C VAL A 84 25.64 2.16 -16.38
N ARG A 85 26.94 2.43 -16.28
CA ARG A 85 27.61 2.73 -15.01
C ARG A 85 27.18 4.08 -14.43
N VAL A 86 27.03 5.10 -15.27
CA VAL A 86 26.53 6.42 -14.88
C VAL A 86 25.11 6.32 -14.38
N VAL A 87 24.21 5.67 -15.11
CA VAL A 87 22.80 5.48 -14.70
C VAL A 87 22.72 4.73 -13.37
N ARG A 88 23.50 3.66 -13.19
CA ARG A 88 23.59 2.95 -11.91
C ARG A 88 24.00 3.87 -10.77
N ALA A 89 25.06 4.67 -10.96
CA ALA A 89 25.55 5.56 -9.92
C ALA A 89 24.49 6.59 -9.52
N LEU A 90 23.80 7.17 -10.50
CA LEU A 90 22.73 8.12 -10.25
C LEU A 90 21.53 7.46 -9.53
N ALA A 91 21.13 6.27 -9.96
CA ALA A 91 20.04 5.52 -9.35
C ALA A 91 20.35 5.14 -7.90
N TYR A 92 21.51 4.53 -7.62
CA TYR A 92 21.89 4.17 -6.25
C TYR A 92 22.06 5.39 -5.33
N PHE A 93 22.61 6.48 -5.86
CA PHE A 93 22.67 7.71 -5.09
C PHE A 93 21.29 8.17 -4.65
N LYS A 94 20.27 8.05 -5.52
CA LYS A 94 18.89 8.40 -5.20
C LYS A 94 18.27 7.49 -4.14
N HIS A 95 18.53 6.20 -4.21
CA HIS A 95 18.12 5.28 -3.15
C HIS A 95 18.70 5.68 -1.80
N LEU A 96 19.98 6.00 -1.74
CA LEU A 96 20.64 6.43 -0.51
C LEU A 96 20.10 7.77 0.01
N VAL A 97 19.79 8.72 -0.88
CA VAL A 97 19.15 10.00 -0.49
C VAL A 97 17.76 9.73 0.09
N ASN A 98 16.97 8.86 -0.53
CA ASN A 98 15.64 8.50 -0.03
C ASN A 98 15.70 7.90 1.38
N LEU A 99 16.67 7.01 1.65
CA LEU A 99 16.90 6.45 2.99
C LEU A 99 17.22 7.53 4.04
N ALA A 100 18.09 8.48 3.68
CA ALA A 100 18.42 9.58 4.58
C ALA A 100 17.21 10.48 4.88
N GLU A 101 16.37 10.74 3.87
CA GLU A 101 15.16 11.56 4.03
C GLU A 101 14.06 10.83 4.81
N ASP A 102 13.91 9.51 4.66
CA ASP A 102 12.96 8.73 5.44
C ASP A 102 13.33 8.75 6.92
N LEU A 103 14.63 8.59 7.24
CA LEU A 103 15.13 8.77 8.62
C LEU A 103 14.92 10.17 9.16
N TYR A 104 15.07 11.21 8.33
CA TYR A 104 14.77 12.57 8.73
C TYR A 104 13.29 12.76 9.07
N GLY A 105 12.38 12.23 8.25
CA GLY A 105 10.94 12.23 8.52
C GLY A 105 10.60 11.57 9.86
N GLN A 106 11.24 10.44 10.18
CA GLN A 106 11.10 9.75 11.47
C GLN A 106 11.54 10.63 12.64
N GLN A 107 12.71 11.27 12.53
CA GLN A 107 13.23 12.16 13.58
C GLN A 107 12.34 13.39 13.82
N LEU A 108 11.75 13.94 12.76
CA LEU A 108 10.74 15.00 12.88
C LEU A 108 9.48 14.51 13.60
N GLY A 109 8.98 13.32 13.25
CA GLY A 109 7.85 12.71 13.93
C GLY A 109 8.09 12.56 15.43
N HIS A 110 9.25 12.06 15.84
CA HIS A 110 9.63 11.97 17.26
C HIS A 110 9.76 13.34 17.95
N CYS A 111 10.27 14.35 17.26
CA CYS A 111 10.33 15.71 17.82
C CYS A 111 8.93 16.34 17.98
N GLN A 112 7.98 15.98 17.11
CA GLN A 112 6.60 16.47 17.15
C GLN A 112 5.73 15.71 18.15
N GLN A 113 6.07 14.48 18.54
CA GLN A 113 5.35 13.72 19.57
C GLN A 113 5.23 14.44 20.91
N ASN A 114 6.12 15.37 21.21
CA ASN A 114 6.01 16.23 22.40
C ASN A 114 4.92 17.32 22.29
N THR A 115 4.33 17.53 21.10
CA THR A 115 3.22 18.47 20.89
C THR A 115 2.28 17.83 19.85
N PRO A 116 1.23 17.13 20.28
CA PRO A 116 0.26 16.49 19.38
C PRO A 116 -0.26 17.50 18.35
N ALA A 117 -0.27 17.13 17.08
CA ALA A 117 -0.74 17.96 15.97
C ALA A 117 -1.83 17.24 15.17
N PRO A 118 -2.76 17.95 14.51
CA PRO A 118 -3.79 17.36 13.67
C PRO A 118 -3.21 16.33 12.69
N GLY A 119 -3.86 15.19 12.56
CA GLY A 119 -3.43 14.06 11.74
C GLY A 119 -2.50 13.05 12.45
N MET A 120 -2.12 13.30 13.70
CA MET A 120 -1.39 12.34 14.55
C MET A 120 -2.36 11.59 15.46
N LEU A 121 -2.13 10.29 15.66
CA LEU A 121 -2.94 9.47 16.56
C LEU A 121 -2.98 10.03 17.99
N SER A 122 -1.84 10.47 18.50
CA SER A 122 -1.74 11.14 19.83
C SER A 122 -2.61 12.39 19.95
N TYR A 123 -2.80 13.14 18.85
CA TYR A 123 -3.69 14.29 18.82
C TYR A 123 -5.16 13.86 18.88
N THR A 124 -5.56 12.89 18.07
CA THR A 124 -6.91 12.33 18.08
C THR A 124 -7.28 11.76 19.45
N LEU A 125 -6.39 10.98 20.06
CA LEU A 125 -6.62 10.42 21.41
C LEU A 125 -6.74 11.54 22.49
N LEU A 126 -5.97 12.59 22.37
CA LEU A 126 -6.09 13.77 23.23
C LEU A 126 -7.43 14.46 23.05
N GLN A 127 -7.88 14.65 21.81
CA GLN A 127 -9.22 15.24 21.52
C GLN A 127 -10.35 14.39 22.09
N ILE A 128 -10.28 13.06 22.00
CA ILE A 128 -11.25 12.15 22.60
C ILE A 128 -11.38 12.41 24.11
N LYS A 129 -10.23 12.55 24.80
CA LYS A 129 -10.21 12.86 26.23
C LYS A 129 -10.80 14.24 26.55
N GLU A 130 -10.37 15.27 25.80
CA GLU A 130 -10.80 16.66 26.00
C GLU A 130 -12.27 16.88 25.67
N ALA A 131 -12.82 16.17 24.70
CA ALA A 131 -14.23 16.25 24.31
C ALA A 131 -15.17 15.60 25.33
N GLY A 132 -14.65 14.84 26.30
CA GLY A 132 -15.44 14.19 27.34
C GLY A 132 -16.41 13.15 26.78
N ILE A 133 -16.03 12.45 25.69
CA ILE A 133 -16.87 11.41 25.09
C ILE A 133 -17.05 10.28 26.11
N PRO A 134 -18.30 9.78 26.33
CA PRO A 134 -18.54 8.72 27.30
C PRO A 134 -17.72 7.45 26.99
N ALA A 135 -17.17 6.82 28.02
CA ALA A 135 -16.39 5.60 27.91
C ALA A 135 -17.10 4.48 27.13
N ASP A 136 -18.40 4.29 27.40
CA ASP A 136 -19.21 3.28 26.71
C ASP A 136 -19.32 3.58 25.19
N THR A 137 -19.40 4.84 24.80
CA THR A 137 -19.44 5.24 23.38
C THR A 137 -18.14 4.90 22.69
N ILE A 138 -16.98 5.18 23.31
CA ILE A 138 -15.66 4.86 22.77
C ILE A 138 -15.49 3.34 22.69
N LYS A 139 -15.91 2.62 23.74
CA LYS A 139 -15.84 1.16 23.79
C LYS A 139 -16.64 0.52 22.65
N HIS A 140 -17.93 0.90 22.52
CA HIS A 140 -18.78 0.38 21.43
C HIS A 140 -18.22 0.73 20.05
N LEU A 141 -17.73 1.96 19.88
CA LEU A 141 -17.09 2.33 18.61
C LEU A 141 -15.92 1.43 18.26
N LEU A 142 -15.02 1.15 19.22
CA LEU A 142 -13.84 0.31 18.99
C LEU A 142 -14.19 -1.18 18.86
N GLU A 143 -15.26 -1.64 19.52
CA GLU A 143 -15.79 -3.01 19.38
C GLU A 143 -16.39 -3.24 17.99
N ASP A 144 -17.09 -2.26 17.45
CA ASP A 144 -17.72 -2.31 16.13
C ASP A 144 -16.77 -1.89 14.98
N ALA A 145 -15.67 -1.22 15.29
CA ALA A 145 -14.73 -0.72 14.29
C ALA A 145 -13.97 -1.84 13.57
N LEU A 146 -13.76 -1.66 12.29
CA LEU A 146 -12.83 -2.45 11.52
C LEU A 146 -12.03 -1.54 10.56
N ILE A 147 -10.79 -1.33 10.90
CA ILE A 147 -9.82 -0.67 10.02
C ILE A 147 -9.03 -1.78 9.33
N SER A 148 -9.17 -1.88 8.00
CA SER A 148 -8.53 -2.95 7.23
C SER A 148 -7.68 -2.38 6.10
N PRO A 149 -6.40 -2.08 6.36
CA PRO A 149 -5.46 -1.77 5.31
C PRO A 149 -5.26 -2.99 4.42
N VAL A 150 -5.36 -2.82 3.09
CA VAL A 150 -5.30 -3.92 2.13
C VAL A 150 -4.05 -3.83 1.28
N LEU A 151 -3.23 -4.88 1.28
CA LEU A 151 -2.14 -5.03 0.33
C LEU A 151 -2.70 -5.44 -1.02
N THR A 152 -2.66 -4.52 -1.99
CA THR A 152 -3.16 -4.79 -3.34
C THR A 152 -2.12 -5.53 -4.18
N ALA A 153 -2.59 -6.28 -5.19
CA ALA A 153 -1.73 -7.02 -6.10
C ALA A 153 -1.17 -6.15 -7.24
N HIS A 154 -0.80 -4.93 -6.95
CA HIS A 154 -0.14 -4.02 -7.89
C HIS A 154 1.34 -3.88 -7.51
N PRO A 155 2.21 -4.83 -7.91
CA PRO A 155 3.62 -4.76 -7.57
C PRO A 155 4.25 -3.61 -8.35
N THR A 156 4.49 -2.53 -7.67
CA THR A 156 5.32 -1.42 -8.15
C THR A 156 6.78 -1.62 -7.75
N GLU A 157 7.05 -2.68 -6.97
CA GLU A 157 8.36 -2.99 -6.46
C GLU A 157 9.20 -3.72 -7.51
N VAL A 158 10.07 -2.99 -8.16
CA VAL A 158 11.01 -3.48 -9.16
C VAL A 158 12.28 -4.05 -8.52
N GLN A 159 12.54 -3.68 -7.26
CA GLN A 159 13.78 -4.03 -6.57
C GLN A 159 13.82 -5.48 -6.13
N ARG A 160 15.02 -5.98 -6.00
CA ARG A 160 15.26 -7.32 -5.45
C ARG A 160 15.22 -7.26 -3.92
N LYS A 161 14.73 -8.32 -3.29
CA LYS A 161 14.77 -8.48 -1.83
C LYS A 161 16.16 -8.20 -1.25
N SER A 162 17.23 -8.66 -1.91
CA SER A 162 18.61 -8.43 -1.47
C SER A 162 19.00 -6.94 -1.44
N VAL A 163 18.43 -6.12 -2.33
CA VAL A 163 18.64 -4.66 -2.30
C VAL A 163 17.91 -4.05 -1.11
N LEU A 164 16.64 -4.41 -0.91
CA LEU A 164 15.82 -3.95 0.23
C LEU A 164 16.46 -4.34 1.59
N ASP A 165 17.01 -5.56 1.70
CA ASP A 165 17.69 -6.01 2.92
C ASP A 165 18.95 -5.18 3.21
N ILE A 166 19.73 -4.81 2.17
CA ILE A 166 20.92 -3.95 2.33
C ILE A 166 20.49 -2.52 2.67
N GLU A 167 19.45 -1.99 2.03
CA GLU A 167 18.90 -0.65 2.34
C GLU A 167 18.43 -0.56 3.78
N ARG A 168 17.76 -1.59 4.29
CA ARG A 168 17.36 -1.69 5.70
C ARG A 168 18.59 -1.67 6.62
N LEU A 169 19.61 -2.46 6.32
CA LEU A 169 20.86 -2.45 7.09
C LEU A 169 21.49 -1.06 7.12
N ILE A 170 21.51 -0.34 5.99
CA ILE A 170 22.02 1.04 5.93
C ILE A 170 21.18 1.96 6.80
N ALA A 171 19.85 1.87 6.75
CA ALA A 171 18.94 2.65 7.58
C ALA A 171 19.17 2.42 9.08
N GLU A 172 19.28 1.15 9.51
CA GLU A 172 19.59 0.77 10.89
C GLU A 172 20.94 1.33 11.36
N LEU A 173 21.96 1.25 10.51
CA LEU A 173 23.29 1.78 10.83
C LEU A 173 23.30 3.30 10.95
N LEU A 174 22.55 4.03 10.11
CA LEU A 174 22.38 5.47 10.18
C LEU A 174 21.58 5.88 11.43
N ALA A 175 20.51 5.16 11.74
CA ALA A 175 19.72 5.40 12.96
C ALA A 175 20.55 5.19 14.22
N ALA A 176 21.31 4.11 14.30
CA ALA A 176 22.21 3.83 15.41
C ALA A 176 23.32 4.90 15.55
N ARG A 177 23.81 5.45 14.42
CA ARG A 177 24.83 6.50 14.40
C ARG A 177 24.41 7.76 15.15
N ALA A 178 23.13 8.10 15.12
CA ALA A 178 22.59 9.30 15.75
C ALA A 178 22.79 9.31 17.29
N ALA A 179 22.90 8.16 17.92
CA ALA A 179 23.13 7.99 19.36
C ALA A 179 24.61 7.80 19.74
N MET A 180 25.54 7.72 18.78
CA MET A 180 26.95 7.46 19.04
C MET A 180 27.70 8.76 19.39
N VAL A 181 28.46 8.71 20.48
CA VAL A 181 29.28 9.87 20.97
C VAL A 181 30.77 9.59 20.81
N SER A 182 31.19 8.33 20.82
CA SER A 182 32.59 7.95 20.77
C SER A 182 33.11 7.93 19.31
N GLU A 183 34.26 8.58 19.06
CA GLU A 183 34.92 8.53 17.74
C GLU A 183 35.18 7.08 17.26
N ARG A 184 35.55 6.19 18.19
CA ARG A 184 35.76 4.77 17.86
C ARG A 184 34.48 4.07 17.39
N GLN A 185 33.33 4.41 18.01
CA GLN A 185 32.02 3.87 17.59
C GLN A 185 31.63 4.43 16.22
N LEU A 186 31.82 5.74 16.01
CA LEU A 186 31.57 6.40 14.72
C LEU A 186 32.44 5.85 13.61
N ALA A 187 33.73 5.63 13.86
CA ALA A 187 34.65 5.02 12.89
C ALA A 187 34.23 3.59 12.53
N ARG A 188 33.86 2.78 13.53
CA ARG A 188 33.34 1.40 13.29
C ARG A 188 32.03 1.41 12.49
N ASN A 189 31.11 2.30 12.83
CA ASN A 189 29.85 2.44 12.10
C ASN A 189 30.10 2.86 10.64
N THR A 190 31.04 3.78 10.39
CA THR A 190 31.43 4.21 9.05
C THR A 190 31.99 3.03 8.23
N LEU A 191 32.78 2.13 8.82
CA LEU A 191 33.27 0.93 8.15
C LEU A 191 32.13 -0.04 7.81
N LEU A 192 31.15 -0.22 8.69
CA LEU A 192 29.97 -1.05 8.43
C LEU A 192 29.12 -0.45 7.31
N LEU A 193 28.87 0.87 7.34
CA LEU A 193 28.20 1.59 6.27
C LEU A 193 28.93 1.46 4.93
N GLN A 194 30.29 1.58 4.93
CA GLN A 194 31.09 1.38 3.71
C GLN A 194 30.88 -0.02 3.16
N GLY A 195 30.91 -1.05 4.02
CA GLY A 195 30.65 -2.42 3.61
C GLY A 195 29.26 -2.61 3.00
N ALA A 196 28.23 -2.05 3.63
CA ALA A 196 26.84 -2.13 3.14
C ALA A 196 26.66 -1.37 1.82
N VAL A 197 27.21 -0.15 1.68
CA VAL A 197 27.15 0.62 0.43
C VAL A 197 27.95 -0.06 -0.69
N SER A 198 29.11 -0.66 -0.39
CA SER A 198 29.87 -1.43 -1.36
C SER A 198 29.12 -2.71 -1.79
N ALA A 199 28.45 -3.39 -0.87
CA ALA A 199 27.59 -4.53 -1.19
C ALA A 199 26.40 -4.10 -2.06
N LEU A 200 25.79 -2.94 -1.76
CA LEU A 200 24.71 -2.36 -2.56
C LEU A 200 25.20 -2.08 -3.99
N TRP A 201 26.35 -1.43 -4.16
CA TRP A 201 26.93 -1.13 -5.46
C TRP A 201 27.22 -2.40 -6.28
N GLN A 202 27.68 -3.47 -5.65
CA GLN A 202 28.01 -4.74 -6.29
C GLN A 202 26.79 -5.66 -6.46
N THR A 203 25.66 -5.32 -5.85
CA THR A 203 24.41 -6.07 -6.01
C THR A 203 23.66 -5.56 -7.23
N ARG A 204 23.08 -6.49 -7.98
CA ARG A 204 22.27 -6.15 -9.14
C ARG A 204 20.90 -5.62 -8.70
N MET A 205 20.52 -4.43 -9.17
CA MET A 205 19.29 -3.75 -8.80
C MET A 205 18.04 -4.47 -9.34
N MET A 206 18.05 -4.83 -10.62
CA MET A 206 16.90 -5.34 -11.35
C MET A 206 16.80 -6.87 -11.33
N ARG A 207 15.58 -7.38 -11.43
CA ARG A 207 15.29 -8.82 -11.62
C ARG A 207 15.38 -9.18 -13.10
N TYR A 208 15.81 -10.41 -13.40
CA TYR A 208 15.84 -10.91 -14.78
C TYR A 208 14.60 -11.68 -15.18
N SER A 209 13.98 -12.38 -14.23
CA SER A 209 12.82 -13.22 -14.46
C SER A 209 11.55 -12.48 -14.04
N LYS A 210 10.48 -12.71 -14.78
CA LYS A 210 9.14 -12.27 -14.42
C LYS A 210 8.74 -12.88 -13.08
N LEU A 211 8.12 -12.09 -12.21
CA LEU A 211 7.57 -12.59 -10.95
C LEU A 211 6.42 -13.54 -11.23
N SER A 212 6.41 -14.67 -10.53
CA SER A 212 5.22 -15.48 -10.39
C SER A 212 4.34 -14.92 -9.26
N VAL A 213 3.06 -15.28 -9.24
CA VAL A 213 2.15 -14.95 -8.12
C VAL A 213 2.72 -15.42 -6.77
N LEU A 214 3.40 -16.57 -6.77
CA LEU A 214 4.04 -17.10 -5.57
C LEU A 214 5.16 -16.19 -5.06
N ASN A 215 5.98 -15.64 -5.95
CA ASN A 215 7.01 -14.68 -5.56
C ASN A 215 6.42 -13.37 -5.03
N GLU A 216 5.26 -12.94 -5.54
CA GLU A 216 4.54 -11.78 -5.01
C GLU A 216 4.04 -12.04 -3.58
N ILE A 217 3.49 -13.24 -3.32
CA ILE A 217 3.07 -13.67 -1.97
C ILE A 217 4.27 -13.67 -1.02
N GLU A 218 5.39 -14.30 -1.39
CA GLU A 218 6.60 -14.34 -0.58
C GLU A 218 7.17 -12.96 -0.29
N ASN A 219 7.16 -12.05 -1.27
CA ASN A 219 7.59 -10.67 -1.07
C ASN A 219 6.68 -9.93 -0.07
N ALA A 220 5.37 -10.06 -0.21
CA ALA A 220 4.43 -9.43 0.73
C ALA A 220 4.62 -9.91 2.17
N LEU A 221 4.92 -11.21 2.36
CA LEU A 221 5.17 -11.77 3.69
C LEU A 221 6.39 -11.15 4.37
N THR A 222 7.36 -10.64 3.63
CA THR A 222 8.51 -9.95 4.23
C THR A 222 8.11 -8.67 4.98
N TYR A 223 7.03 -7.99 4.56
CA TYR A 223 6.52 -6.82 5.28
C TYR A 223 5.85 -7.22 6.61
N TYR A 224 5.22 -8.38 6.65
CA TYR A 224 4.69 -8.92 7.90
C TYR A 224 5.81 -9.26 8.86
N GLU A 225 6.84 -9.98 8.40
CA GLU A 225 8.00 -10.37 9.20
C GLU A 225 8.78 -9.16 9.74
N SER A 226 8.98 -8.13 8.91
CA SER A 226 9.76 -6.96 9.30
C SER A 226 8.97 -5.92 10.09
N THR A 227 7.67 -5.82 9.90
CA THR A 227 6.87 -4.69 10.37
C THR A 227 5.58 -5.11 11.06
N PHE A 228 4.60 -5.64 10.32
CA PHE A 228 3.23 -5.72 10.82
C PHE A 228 3.05 -6.63 12.03
N LEU A 229 3.77 -7.76 12.10
CA LEU A 229 3.71 -8.70 13.24
C LEU A 229 4.18 -8.07 14.56
N HIS A 230 5.02 -7.05 14.49
CA HIS A 230 5.56 -6.36 15.66
C HIS A 230 4.84 -5.04 15.94
N VAL A 231 4.63 -4.24 14.90
CA VAL A 231 4.13 -2.87 15.02
C VAL A 231 2.63 -2.82 15.35
N ILE A 232 1.80 -3.67 14.74
CA ILE A 232 0.34 -3.65 14.98
C ILE A 232 -0.01 -3.97 16.44
N PRO A 233 0.53 -5.06 17.05
CA PRO A 233 0.30 -5.33 18.47
C PRO A 233 0.80 -4.21 19.39
N GLU A 234 1.90 -3.54 19.02
CA GLU A 234 2.46 -2.43 19.76
C GLU A 234 1.55 -1.19 19.73
N ILE A 235 1.07 -0.80 18.54
CA ILE A 235 0.11 0.31 18.40
C ILE A 235 -1.16 0.05 19.23
N LEU A 236 -1.72 -1.15 19.16
CA LEU A 236 -2.92 -1.50 19.90
C LEU A 236 -2.69 -1.43 21.42
N GLN A 237 -1.51 -1.82 21.88
CA GLN A 237 -1.14 -1.73 23.29
C GLN A 237 -0.91 -0.27 23.72
N ASP A 238 -0.29 0.55 22.89
CA ASP A 238 -0.07 1.96 23.17
C ASP A 238 -1.40 2.73 23.25
N ILE A 239 -2.37 2.43 22.36
CA ILE A 239 -3.72 3.00 22.42
C ILE A 239 -4.42 2.63 23.73
N GLU A 240 -4.30 1.37 24.21
CA GLU A 240 -4.83 0.96 25.52
C GLU A 240 -4.21 1.78 26.65
N CYS A 241 -2.90 1.94 26.66
CA CYS A 241 -2.20 2.74 27.64
C CYS A 241 -2.66 4.21 27.60
N ASP A 242 -2.78 4.79 26.41
CA ASP A 242 -3.20 6.17 26.23
C ASP A 242 -4.67 6.39 26.65
N LEU A 243 -5.53 5.39 26.47
CA LEU A 243 -6.94 5.49 26.87
C LEU A 243 -7.24 4.96 28.28
N ALA A 244 -6.25 4.49 29.03
CA ALA A 244 -6.44 3.87 30.36
C ALA A 244 -7.17 4.77 31.36
N ASP A 245 -7.01 6.10 31.27
CA ASP A 245 -7.72 7.06 32.12
C ASP A 245 -9.23 7.12 31.80
N VAL A 246 -9.63 6.83 30.55
CA VAL A 246 -11.00 6.90 30.07
C VAL A 246 -11.67 5.53 30.03
N LEU A 247 -10.91 4.51 29.72
CA LEU A 247 -11.31 3.11 29.59
C LEU A 247 -10.46 2.22 30.52
N PRO A 248 -10.56 2.36 31.83
CA PRO A 248 -9.86 1.48 32.75
C PRO A 248 -10.34 0.04 32.54
N ASP A 249 -9.41 -0.90 32.45
CA ASP A 249 -9.66 -2.34 32.28
C ASP A 249 -10.25 -2.78 30.92
N ALA A 250 -10.29 -1.91 29.92
CA ALA A 250 -10.76 -2.30 28.61
C ALA A 250 -9.63 -2.94 27.79
N ALA A 251 -9.71 -4.25 27.58
CA ALA A 251 -8.94 -4.88 26.51
C ALA A 251 -9.51 -4.45 25.16
N LEU A 252 -8.75 -3.71 24.37
CA LEU A 252 -9.20 -3.28 23.05
C LEU A 252 -9.36 -4.50 22.13
N PRO A 253 -10.47 -4.60 21.40
CA PRO A 253 -10.65 -5.63 20.38
C PRO A 253 -9.65 -5.43 19.22
N GLY A 254 -9.45 -6.46 18.43
CA GLY A 254 -8.60 -6.37 17.23
C GLY A 254 -9.31 -5.62 16.10
N PHE A 255 -9.51 -4.33 16.25
CA PHE A 255 -10.19 -3.48 15.25
C PHE A 255 -9.31 -3.16 14.03
N LEU A 256 -7.99 -3.37 14.12
CA LEU A 256 -7.03 -3.21 13.04
C LEU A 256 -6.67 -4.58 12.47
N ARG A 257 -7.11 -4.88 11.26
CA ARG A 257 -6.86 -6.18 10.60
C ARG A 257 -6.37 -5.96 9.19
N MET A 258 -5.25 -6.59 8.85
CA MET A 258 -4.70 -6.51 7.51
C MET A 258 -5.51 -7.32 6.51
N GLY A 259 -5.75 -6.74 5.34
CA GLY A 259 -6.27 -7.42 4.18
C GLY A 259 -5.19 -7.64 3.12
N SER A 260 -5.46 -8.53 2.16
CA SER A 260 -4.57 -8.77 1.03
C SER A 260 -5.35 -9.21 -0.20
N TRP A 261 -5.00 -8.65 -1.37
CA TRP A 261 -5.48 -9.12 -2.67
C TRP A 261 -4.48 -10.07 -3.34
N ILE A 262 -3.28 -10.19 -2.75
CA ILE A 262 -2.18 -10.97 -3.34
C ILE A 262 -2.49 -12.46 -3.21
N GLY A 263 -2.64 -13.11 -4.36
CA GLY A 263 -3.06 -14.52 -4.45
C GLY A 263 -4.58 -14.73 -4.51
N GLY A 264 -5.41 -13.68 -4.36
CA GLY A 264 -6.88 -13.72 -4.45
C GLY A 264 -7.45 -12.94 -5.64
N ASP A 265 -6.73 -11.97 -6.16
CA ASP A 265 -7.18 -11.09 -7.23
C ASP A 265 -6.99 -11.72 -8.61
N ARG A 266 -8.12 -12.06 -9.25
CA ARG A 266 -8.17 -12.69 -10.60
C ARG A 266 -8.44 -11.69 -11.71
N ASP A 267 -8.90 -10.47 -11.40
CA ASP A 267 -9.22 -9.49 -12.42
C ASP A 267 -8.01 -9.22 -13.32
N GLY A 268 -8.11 -9.70 -14.56
CA GLY A 268 -7.05 -9.64 -15.57
C GLY A 268 -5.74 -10.34 -15.18
N ASN A 269 -5.72 -11.24 -14.20
CA ASN A 269 -4.59 -12.09 -13.89
C ASN A 269 -4.93 -13.59 -14.08
N PRO A 270 -4.56 -14.17 -15.21
CA PRO A 270 -4.90 -15.57 -15.52
C PRO A 270 -4.17 -16.57 -14.61
N PHE A 271 -3.10 -16.15 -13.92
CA PHE A 271 -2.27 -17.02 -13.09
C PHE A 271 -2.80 -17.22 -11.67
N VAL A 272 -3.81 -16.44 -11.26
CA VAL A 272 -4.48 -16.62 -9.96
C VAL A 272 -5.62 -17.63 -10.10
N ASN A 273 -5.61 -18.64 -9.24
CA ASN A 273 -6.58 -19.73 -9.21
C ASN A 273 -6.73 -20.31 -7.79
N GLY A 274 -7.53 -21.35 -7.61
CA GLY A 274 -7.73 -22.00 -6.31
C GLY A 274 -6.44 -22.57 -5.69
N GLY A 275 -5.48 -23.00 -6.50
CA GLY A 275 -4.16 -23.44 -6.04
C GLY A 275 -3.33 -22.31 -5.45
N THR A 276 -3.27 -21.16 -6.14
CA THR A 276 -2.55 -19.98 -5.65
C THR A 276 -3.19 -19.40 -4.39
N LEU A 277 -4.52 -19.45 -4.26
CA LEU A 277 -5.22 -19.02 -3.05
C LEU A 277 -4.85 -19.91 -1.84
N ARG A 278 -4.91 -21.23 -2.01
CA ARG A 278 -4.50 -22.18 -0.97
C ARG A 278 -3.05 -21.93 -0.52
N GLU A 279 -2.17 -21.71 -1.47
CA GLU A 279 -0.76 -21.47 -1.19
C GLU A 279 -0.54 -20.11 -0.50
N SER A 280 -1.27 -19.07 -0.87
CA SER A 280 -1.23 -17.77 -0.21
C SER A 280 -1.59 -17.90 1.27
N VAL A 281 -2.74 -18.47 1.60
CA VAL A 281 -3.18 -18.66 2.98
C VAL A 281 -2.22 -19.58 3.74
N ARG A 282 -1.71 -20.64 3.10
CA ARG A 282 -0.75 -21.58 3.71
C ARG A 282 0.57 -20.88 4.10
N LEU A 283 1.15 -20.08 3.22
CA LEU A 283 2.41 -19.38 3.49
C LEU A 283 2.22 -18.28 4.54
N GLN A 284 1.10 -17.57 4.53
CA GLN A 284 0.72 -16.62 5.55
C GLN A 284 0.67 -17.29 6.93
N ALA A 285 -0.02 -18.42 7.05
CA ALA A 285 -0.12 -19.16 8.29
C ALA A 285 1.24 -19.70 8.76
N ILE A 286 2.12 -20.19 7.87
CA ILE A 286 3.47 -20.63 8.23
C ILE A 286 4.28 -19.47 8.84
N THR A 287 4.26 -18.30 8.23
CA THR A 287 4.94 -17.10 8.73
C THR A 287 4.43 -16.74 10.13
N LEU A 288 3.12 -16.76 10.30
CA LEU A 288 2.47 -16.44 11.58
C LEU A 288 2.81 -17.43 12.68
N PHE A 289 2.69 -18.73 12.45
CA PHE A 289 3.00 -19.76 13.46
C PHE A 289 4.48 -19.74 13.84
N LYS A 290 5.40 -19.48 12.91
CA LYS A 290 6.82 -19.26 13.23
C LYS A 290 7.00 -18.09 14.19
N PHE A 291 6.34 -16.98 13.94
CA PHE A 291 6.36 -15.81 14.82
C PHE A 291 5.83 -16.16 16.23
N TYR A 292 4.65 -16.76 16.34
CA TYR A 292 4.08 -17.13 17.63
C TYR A 292 4.98 -18.07 18.43
N LEU A 293 5.56 -19.09 17.80
CA LEU A 293 6.47 -20.04 18.45
C LEU A 293 7.77 -19.35 18.91
N GLN A 294 8.29 -18.39 18.14
CA GLN A 294 9.46 -17.59 18.53
C GLN A 294 9.14 -16.71 19.74
N GLU A 295 7.99 -16.01 19.73
CA GLU A 295 7.55 -15.16 20.84
C GLU A 295 7.30 -15.97 22.11
N LEU A 296 6.63 -17.12 22.05
CA LEU A 296 6.47 -18.02 23.18
C LEU A 296 7.81 -18.53 23.72
N SER A 297 8.76 -18.84 22.82
CA SER A 297 10.10 -19.29 23.21
C SER A 297 10.91 -18.18 23.89
N ALA A 298 10.71 -16.92 23.53
CA ALA A 298 11.30 -15.79 24.23
C ALA A 298 10.61 -15.55 25.58
N LEU A 299 9.28 -15.56 25.60
CA LEU A 299 8.48 -15.35 26.81
C LEU A 299 8.76 -16.38 27.90
N LYS A 300 8.99 -17.65 27.53
CA LYS A 300 9.44 -18.70 28.47
C LYS A 300 10.74 -18.34 29.21
N ARG A 301 11.65 -17.60 28.59
CA ARG A 301 12.89 -17.14 29.21
C ARG A 301 12.67 -15.92 30.11
N GLU A 302 11.73 -15.05 29.73
CA GLU A 302 11.45 -13.81 30.46
C GLU A 302 10.62 -14.07 31.71
N LEU A 303 9.64 -14.99 31.69
CA LEU A 303 8.76 -15.30 32.82
C LEU A 303 9.26 -16.48 33.67
N ALA A 304 10.53 -16.40 34.08
CA ALA A 304 11.12 -17.33 35.06
C ALA A 304 10.77 -16.94 36.51
N VAL A 305 9.51 -16.61 36.76
CA VAL A 305 9.01 -16.17 38.08
C VAL A 305 8.82 -17.35 39.00
N SER A 306 9.44 -17.27 40.18
CA SER A 306 9.45 -18.35 41.16
C SER A 306 8.36 -18.20 42.22
N THR A 307 7.63 -19.26 42.49
CA THR A 307 6.66 -19.33 43.60
C THR A 307 7.27 -19.15 45.00
N ARG A 308 8.59 -19.21 45.11
CA ARG A 308 9.30 -18.91 46.37
C ARG A 308 9.39 -17.41 46.63
N VAL A 309 9.18 -16.58 45.63
CA VAL A 309 9.32 -15.13 45.72
C VAL A 309 7.97 -14.43 45.67
N VAL A 310 7.04 -14.90 44.83
CA VAL A 310 5.75 -14.27 44.63
C VAL A 310 4.64 -15.31 44.47
N GLY A 311 3.43 -14.98 44.88
CA GLY A 311 2.24 -15.85 44.72
C GLY A 311 1.89 -16.06 43.23
N VAL A 312 1.16 -17.14 42.95
CA VAL A 312 0.68 -17.52 41.64
C VAL A 312 -0.70 -18.16 41.79
N ASP A 313 -1.61 -17.86 40.86
CA ASP A 313 -2.95 -18.42 40.92
C ASP A 313 -3.00 -19.91 40.61
N ASP A 314 -3.97 -20.62 41.25
CA ASP A 314 -4.20 -22.05 41.03
C ASP A 314 -4.42 -22.39 39.54
N ALA A 315 -5.04 -21.49 38.75
CA ALA A 315 -5.26 -21.67 37.32
C ALA A 315 -3.93 -21.82 36.55
N VAL A 316 -2.92 -21.02 36.88
CA VAL A 316 -1.57 -21.14 36.30
C VAL A 316 -0.86 -22.41 36.80
N LEU A 317 -1.05 -22.77 38.06
CA LEU A 317 -0.54 -24.03 38.58
C LEU A 317 -1.14 -25.26 37.88
N GLN A 318 -2.41 -25.19 37.47
CA GLN A 318 -3.02 -26.25 36.64
C GLN A 318 -2.44 -26.26 35.23
N LEU A 319 -2.29 -25.10 34.60
CA LEU A 319 -1.66 -24.98 33.30
C LEU A 319 -0.22 -25.51 33.30
N SER A 320 0.55 -25.29 34.39
CA SER A 320 1.93 -25.75 34.47
C SER A 320 2.08 -27.27 34.45
N LYS A 321 1.04 -28.03 34.87
CA LYS A 321 1.01 -29.48 34.80
C LYS A 321 0.97 -30.04 33.38
N THR A 322 0.61 -29.27 32.40
CA THR A 322 0.62 -29.68 30.98
C THR A 322 2.04 -29.70 30.39
N SER A 323 3.01 -29.17 31.12
CA SER A 323 4.40 -29.13 30.69
C SER A 323 5.07 -30.48 30.73
N ARG A 324 5.84 -30.81 29.72
CA ARG A 324 6.74 -31.95 29.65
C ARG A 324 8.10 -31.70 30.32
N ASP A 325 8.37 -30.45 30.68
CA ASP A 325 9.62 -30.08 31.35
C ASP A 325 9.58 -30.50 32.83
N GLN A 326 10.37 -31.51 33.16
CA GLN A 326 10.50 -32.04 34.52
C GLN A 326 11.79 -31.64 35.20
N SER A 327 12.49 -30.61 34.71
CA SER A 327 13.71 -30.10 35.29
C SER A 327 13.47 -29.63 36.72
N GLN A 328 14.19 -30.22 37.68
CA GLN A 328 14.09 -29.84 39.08
C GLN A 328 14.46 -28.37 39.35
N HIS A 329 15.23 -27.76 38.46
CA HIS A 329 15.59 -26.33 38.54
C HIS A 329 14.45 -25.40 38.17
N ARG A 330 13.34 -25.91 37.64
CA ARG A 330 12.20 -25.12 37.14
C ARG A 330 10.88 -25.48 37.79
N LEU A 331 10.86 -26.38 38.77
CA LEU A 331 9.64 -26.80 39.44
C LEU A 331 8.92 -25.65 40.15
N ASP A 332 9.63 -24.64 40.55
CA ASP A 332 9.07 -23.42 41.18
C ASP A 332 8.82 -22.26 40.19
N GLU A 333 8.88 -22.51 38.86
CA GLU A 333 8.63 -21.53 37.80
C GLU A 333 7.35 -21.88 37.02
N PRO A 334 6.15 -21.79 37.60
CA PRO A 334 4.91 -22.28 36.98
C PRO A 334 4.52 -21.55 35.71
N TYR A 335 4.81 -20.24 35.57
CA TYR A 335 4.55 -19.50 34.32
C TYR A 335 5.36 -20.05 33.16
N ARG A 336 6.66 -20.34 33.37
CA ARG A 336 7.51 -20.96 32.34
C ARG A 336 7.00 -22.34 31.95
N LEU A 337 6.60 -23.17 32.97
CA LEU A 337 6.05 -24.50 32.71
C LEU A 337 4.71 -24.40 31.93
N ALA A 338 3.81 -23.52 32.32
CA ALA A 338 2.58 -23.28 31.59
C ALA A 338 2.84 -22.89 30.12
N LEU A 339 3.78 -21.96 29.87
CA LEU A 339 4.18 -21.55 28.53
C LEU A 339 4.84 -22.68 27.71
N ASN A 340 5.51 -23.66 28.37
CA ASN A 340 5.97 -24.85 27.66
C ASN A 340 4.80 -25.69 27.15
N GLY A 341 3.78 -25.92 28.00
CA GLY A 341 2.56 -26.62 27.57
C GLY A 341 1.83 -25.91 26.43
N ILE A 342 1.70 -24.59 26.53
CA ILE A 342 1.09 -23.75 25.47
C ILE A 342 1.89 -23.85 24.16
N HIS A 343 3.22 -23.77 24.23
CA HIS A 343 4.11 -23.91 23.07
C HIS A 343 3.96 -25.27 22.40
N ASP A 344 3.93 -26.36 23.16
CA ASP A 344 3.79 -27.71 22.62
C ASP A 344 2.43 -27.92 21.94
N ARG A 345 1.34 -27.41 22.53
CA ARG A 345 0.01 -27.41 21.90
C ARG A 345 -0.04 -26.58 20.63
N LEU A 346 0.60 -25.41 20.63
CA LEU A 346 0.67 -24.57 19.42
C LEU A 346 1.47 -25.24 18.31
N LEU A 347 2.53 -25.96 18.66
CA LEU A 347 3.32 -26.71 17.68
C LEU A 347 2.51 -27.88 17.11
N ALA A 348 1.67 -28.55 17.93
CA ALA A 348 0.72 -29.57 17.47
C ALA A 348 -0.32 -28.97 16.53
N THR A 349 -0.85 -27.75 16.85
CA THR A 349 -1.76 -27.01 16.00
C THR A 349 -1.12 -26.69 14.64
N ALA A 350 0.11 -26.17 14.65
CA ALA A 350 0.87 -25.86 13.44
C ALA A 350 1.07 -27.12 12.58
N ASN A 351 1.39 -28.24 13.17
CA ASN A 351 1.57 -29.51 12.45
C ASN A 351 0.24 -30.04 11.86
N THR A 352 -0.86 -29.88 12.57
CA THR A 352 -2.19 -30.29 12.10
C THR A 352 -2.69 -29.42 10.94
N LEU A 353 -2.59 -28.11 11.10
CA LEU A 353 -3.02 -27.15 10.06
C LEU A 353 -2.06 -27.08 8.88
N LEU A 354 -0.78 -27.32 9.10
CA LEU A 354 0.30 -27.09 8.14
C LEU A 354 1.31 -28.24 8.16
N PRO A 355 0.92 -29.47 7.78
CA PRO A 355 1.77 -30.66 7.91
C PRO A 355 3.09 -30.57 7.11
N GLN A 356 3.16 -29.72 6.10
CA GLN A 356 4.36 -29.47 5.29
C GLN A 356 5.13 -28.21 5.73
N GLY A 357 4.84 -27.67 6.92
CA GLY A 357 5.45 -26.42 7.42
C GLY A 357 6.89 -26.58 7.93
N GLY A 358 7.44 -27.79 7.96
CA GLY A 358 8.80 -28.08 8.45
C GLY A 358 8.92 -28.01 9.97
N TRP A 359 7.83 -28.33 10.69
CA TRP A 359 7.80 -28.33 12.16
C TRP A 359 8.61 -29.50 12.74
N VAL A 360 9.41 -29.22 13.76
CA VAL A 360 10.16 -30.25 14.48
C VAL A 360 9.35 -30.65 15.70
N LEU A 361 8.71 -31.80 15.62
CA LEU A 361 7.97 -32.41 16.72
C LEU A 361 8.92 -33.38 17.51
N ALA A 362 8.81 -33.39 18.83
CA ALA A 362 9.46 -34.43 19.60
C ALA A 362 8.71 -35.78 19.42
N GLU A 363 9.44 -36.90 19.43
CA GLU A 363 8.87 -38.23 19.15
C GLU A 363 7.74 -38.63 20.12
N ASP A 364 7.73 -38.07 21.33
CA ASP A 364 6.77 -38.31 22.40
C ASP A 364 5.76 -37.20 22.63
N MET A 365 5.60 -36.28 21.66
CA MET A 365 4.72 -35.12 21.78
C MET A 365 3.25 -35.53 21.53
N ALA A 366 2.54 -35.79 22.63
CA ALA A 366 1.10 -36.01 22.67
C ALA A 366 0.40 -34.76 23.22
N ALA A 367 0.37 -33.69 22.45
CA ALA A 367 -0.34 -32.46 22.83
C ALA A 367 -1.54 -32.25 21.90
N ASP A 368 -2.73 -32.01 22.48
CA ASP A 368 -3.93 -31.71 21.72
C ASP A 368 -3.82 -30.33 21.07
N PRO A 369 -4.06 -30.19 19.76
CA PRO A 369 -4.00 -28.92 19.08
C PRO A 369 -5.05 -27.94 19.60
N TYR A 370 -4.83 -26.64 19.41
CA TYR A 370 -5.86 -25.63 19.60
C TYR A 370 -6.79 -25.64 18.40
N GLU A 371 -8.10 -25.68 18.63
CA GLU A 371 -9.10 -25.65 17.57
C GLU A 371 -9.29 -24.24 16.99
N THR A 372 -9.20 -23.21 17.85
CA THR A 372 -9.40 -21.83 17.47
C THR A 372 -8.34 -20.89 18.08
N PRO A 373 -8.14 -19.68 17.55
CA PRO A 373 -7.29 -18.66 18.14
C PRO A 373 -7.71 -18.29 19.57
N GLU A 374 -9.01 -18.26 19.87
CA GLU A 374 -9.55 -17.96 21.19
C GLU A 374 -9.15 -19.01 22.21
N ALA A 375 -9.09 -20.28 21.82
CA ALA A 375 -8.61 -21.37 22.67
C ALA A 375 -7.11 -21.20 23.01
N LEU A 376 -6.32 -20.60 22.13
CA LEU A 376 -4.92 -20.23 22.41
C LEU A 376 -4.82 -18.98 23.26
N LEU A 377 -5.72 -18.00 23.10
CA LEU A 377 -5.74 -16.78 23.90
C LEU A 377 -6.07 -17.04 25.38
N ALA A 378 -7.00 -17.91 25.67
CA ALA A 378 -7.49 -18.18 27.02
C ALA A 378 -6.38 -18.49 28.04
N PRO A 379 -5.44 -19.43 27.81
CA PRO A 379 -4.37 -19.70 28.74
C PRO A 379 -3.34 -18.56 28.87
N LEU A 380 -3.12 -17.78 27.81
CA LEU A 380 -2.24 -16.59 27.87
C LEU A 380 -2.90 -15.47 28.68
N GLN A 381 -4.21 -15.29 28.55
CA GLN A 381 -4.98 -14.38 29.39
C GLN A 381 -4.95 -14.80 30.87
N THR A 382 -5.09 -16.07 31.15
CA THR A 382 -4.95 -16.63 32.53
C THR A 382 -3.58 -16.28 33.12
N ILE A 383 -2.51 -16.38 32.36
CA ILE A 383 -1.17 -15.97 32.80
C ILE A 383 -1.13 -14.47 33.08
N ALA A 384 -1.68 -13.64 32.20
CA ALA A 384 -1.71 -12.19 32.36
C ALA A 384 -2.50 -11.77 33.61
N ASP A 385 -3.68 -12.38 33.86
CA ASP A 385 -4.51 -12.08 35.02
C ASP A 385 -3.83 -12.47 36.33
N SER A 386 -3.15 -13.62 36.38
CA SER A 386 -2.37 -14.04 37.52
C SER A 386 -1.19 -13.09 37.79
N LEU A 387 -0.50 -12.62 36.75
CA LEU A 387 0.56 -11.63 36.91
C LEU A 387 0.01 -10.31 37.49
N ARG A 388 -1.15 -9.82 37.02
CA ARG A 388 -1.80 -8.61 37.57
C ARG A 388 -2.15 -8.81 39.05
N ALA A 389 -2.76 -9.94 39.42
CA ALA A 389 -3.14 -10.23 40.77
C ALA A 389 -1.95 -10.29 41.75
N HIS A 390 -0.77 -10.61 41.23
CA HIS A 390 0.45 -10.79 42.00
C HIS A 390 1.53 -9.75 41.74
N GLN A 391 1.15 -8.51 41.44
CA GLN A 391 2.02 -7.33 41.24
C GLN A 391 3.03 -7.47 40.07
N GLY A 392 2.74 -8.33 39.10
CA GLY A 392 3.57 -8.59 37.94
C GLY A 392 3.11 -7.84 36.66
N GLU A 393 2.29 -6.80 36.75
CA GLU A 393 1.74 -6.10 35.56
C GLU A 393 2.82 -5.59 34.63
N ALA A 394 3.92 -5.06 35.16
CA ALA A 394 5.08 -4.63 34.36
C ALA A 394 5.71 -5.76 33.52
N LEU A 395 5.47 -7.03 33.83
CA LEU A 395 5.96 -8.17 33.07
C LEU A 395 5.06 -8.51 31.87
N ILE A 396 3.85 -7.98 31.85
CA ILE A 396 2.90 -8.22 30.76
C ILE A 396 3.25 -7.34 29.54
N TYR A 397 3.54 -6.07 29.79
CA TYR A 397 3.73 -5.06 28.73
C TYR A 397 4.80 -5.42 27.69
N PRO A 398 6.02 -5.90 28.03
CA PRO A 398 7.09 -6.04 27.04
C PRO A 398 6.79 -7.06 25.94
N ARG A 399 6.16 -8.19 26.25
CA ARG A 399 5.96 -9.30 25.30
C ARG A 399 4.63 -10.01 25.40
N LEU A 400 4.16 -10.38 26.60
CA LEU A 400 2.92 -11.15 26.76
C LEU A 400 1.71 -10.38 26.21
N GLY A 401 1.59 -9.11 26.56
CA GLY A 401 0.50 -8.24 26.08
C GLY A 401 0.52 -8.11 24.55
N LYS A 402 1.70 -7.91 23.97
CA LYS A 402 1.87 -7.85 22.50
C LYS A 402 1.48 -9.19 21.84
N LEU A 403 1.87 -10.31 22.41
CA LEU A 403 1.51 -11.64 21.89
C LEU A 403 0.00 -11.88 21.94
N ILE A 404 -0.67 -11.50 23.04
CA ILE A 404 -2.13 -11.56 23.16
C ILE A 404 -2.79 -10.73 22.05
N LYS A 405 -2.33 -9.49 21.84
CA LYS A 405 -2.83 -8.61 20.75
C LYS A 405 -2.57 -9.20 19.37
N ALA A 406 -1.39 -9.76 19.15
CA ALA A 406 -1.04 -10.40 17.89
C ALA A 406 -2.00 -11.56 17.56
N ILE A 407 -2.28 -12.44 18.53
CA ILE A 407 -3.18 -13.59 18.34
C ILE A 407 -4.62 -13.10 18.10
N ALA A 408 -5.08 -12.10 18.85
CA ALA A 408 -6.41 -11.51 18.66
C ALA A 408 -6.59 -10.85 17.28
N THR A 409 -5.51 -10.28 16.75
CA THR A 409 -5.52 -9.57 15.44
C THR A 409 -5.34 -10.55 14.28
N PHE A 410 -4.36 -11.43 14.34
CA PHE A 410 -3.92 -12.24 13.19
C PHE A 410 -4.52 -13.66 13.18
N GLY A 411 -5.13 -14.11 14.27
CA GLY A 411 -5.74 -15.44 14.38
C GLY A 411 -4.78 -16.56 14.02
N PHE A 412 -5.20 -17.47 13.13
CA PHE A 412 -4.36 -18.53 12.53
C PHE A 412 -4.12 -18.30 11.03
N HIS A 413 -4.63 -17.18 10.46
CA HIS A 413 -4.61 -16.89 9.03
C HIS A 413 -3.64 -15.78 8.61
N LEU A 414 -3.22 -14.88 9.52
CA LEU A 414 -2.38 -13.70 9.36
C LEU A 414 -3.12 -12.50 8.75
N ALA A 415 -3.56 -12.57 7.50
CA ALA A 415 -4.32 -11.52 6.83
C ALA A 415 -5.53 -12.11 6.12
N THR A 416 -6.60 -11.33 6.04
CA THR A 416 -7.77 -11.69 5.25
C THR A 416 -7.45 -11.57 3.77
N VAL A 417 -7.54 -12.66 3.01
CA VAL A 417 -7.39 -12.61 1.56
C VAL A 417 -8.73 -12.28 0.94
N ASP A 418 -8.81 -11.18 0.20
CA ASP A 418 -9.98 -10.86 -0.60
C ASP A 418 -9.85 -11.50 -1.98
N ILE A 419 -10.92 -12.12 -2.46
CA ILE A 419 -10.98 -12.62 -3.83
C ILE A 419 -11.70 -11.60 -4.71
N ARG A 420 -11.19 -11.38 -5.93
CA ARG A 420 -11.72 -10.41 -6.88
C ARG A 420 -11.83 -10.98 -8.27
N GLN A 421 -12.90 -10.64 -9.00
CA GLN A 421 -13.11 -10.98 -10.40
C GLN A 421 -14.04 -9.95 -11.06
N SER A 422 -13.98 -9.87 -12.39
CA SER A 422 -14.81 -8.99 -13.21
C SER A 422 -16.20 -9.58 -13.46
N SER A 423 -17.23 -8.75 -13.53
CA SER A 423 -18.64 -9.13 -13.72
C SER A 423 -18.88 -9.90 -15.02
N ASP A 424 -18.19 -9.53 -16.12
CA ASP A 424 -18.29 -10.21 -17.41
C ASP A 424 -17.88 -11.70 -17.33
N VAL A 425 -16.95 -12.04 -16.44
CA VAL A 425 -16.55 -13.43 -16.19
C VAL A 425 -17.67 -14.18 -15.46
N HIS A 426 -18.35 -13.54 -14.50
CA HIS A 426 -19.48 -14.16 -13.79
C HIS A 426 -20.62 -14.46 -14.75
N GLU A 427 -21.02 -13.50 -15.58
CA GLU A 427 -22.04 -13.68 -16.60
C GLU A 427 -21.73 -14.85 -17.53
N ALA A 428 -20.47 -14.96 -18.00
CA ALA A 428 -20.05 -16.06 -18.86
C ALA A 428 -20.15 -17.42 -18.15
N VAL A 429 -19.73 -17.51 -16.88
CA VAL A 429 -19.81 -18.74 -16.08
C VAL A 429 -21.26 -19.13 -15.82
N ILE A 430 -22.12 -18.18 -15.42
CA ILE A 430 -23.55 -18.42 -15.18
C ILE A 430 -24.26 -18.87 -16.46
N THR A 431 -23.96 -18.22 -17.58
CA THR A 431 -24.52 -18.62 -18.90
C THR A 431 -24.23 -20.10 -19.19
N GLU A 432 -22.97 -20.53 -19.03
CA GLU A 432 -22.61 -21.93 -19.26
C GLU A 432 -23.28 -22.90 -18.26
N LEU A 433 -23.33 -22.54 -16.98
CA LEU A 433 -23.97 -23.34 -15.94
C LEU A 433 -25.47 -23.57 -16.25
N LEU A 434 -26.20 -22.52 -16.63
CA LEU A 434 -27.63 -22.59 -16.98
C LEU A 434 -27.83 -23.44 -18.21
N GLN A 435 -27.05 -23.27 -19.28
CA GLN A 435 -27.11 -24.07 -20.47
C GLN A 435 -26.87 -25.56 -20.18
N LYS A 436 -25.85 -25.88 -19.38
CA LYS A 436 -25.54 -27.27 -18.98
C LYS A 436 -26.59 -27.87 -18.04
N ALA A 437 -27.31 -27.04 -17.28
CA ALA A 437 -28.42 -27.47 -16.44
C ALA A 437 -29.71 -27.77 -17.27
N GLY A 438 -29.69 -27.51 -18.57
CA GLY A 438 -30.78 -27.83 -19.49
C GLY A 438 -31.74 -26.67 -19.80
N HIS A 439 -31.34 -25.43 -19.48
CA HIS A 439 -32.07 -24.26 -19.92
C HIS A 439 -31.77 -23.96 -21.40
N ASP A 440 -32.84 -23.77 -22.20
CA ASP A 440 -32.74 -23.51 -23.64
C ASP A 440 -32.93 -22.00 -23.93
N PHE A 441 -32.08 -21.17 -23.33
CA PHE A 441 -32.05 -19.74 -23.57
C PHE A 441 -30.62 -19.17 -23.45
N ASP A 442 -30.40 -18.03 -24.09
CA ASP A 442 -29.16 -17.30 -24.01
C ASP A 442 -29.25 -16.24 -22.89
N TYR A 443 -28.73 -16.56 -21.70
CA TYR A 443 -28.77 -15.72 -20.54
C TYR A 443 -28.08 -14.34 -20.78
N ALA A 444 -26.94 -14.31 -21.47
CA ALA A 444 -26.20 -13.08 -21.75
C ALA A 444 -26.99 -12.10 -22.65
N GLY A 445 -27.91 -12.62 -23.47
CA GLY A 445 -28.75 -11.79 -24.36
C GLY A 445 -29.97 -11.16 -23.68
N PHE A 446 -30.27 -11.50 -22.43
CA PHE A 446 -31.43 -10.95 -21.71
C PHE A 446 -31.20 -9.53 -21.18
N ASN A 447 -32.29 -8.80 -21.00
CA ASN A 447 -32.26 -7.52 -20.28
C ASN A 447 -32.14 -7.75 -18.76
N GLU A 448 -31.89 -6.67 -18.02
CA GLU A 448 -31.59 -6.74 -16.58
C GLU A 448 -32.73 -7.35 -15.75
N ASP A 449 -34.00 -6.97 -16.00
CA ASP A 449 -35.17 -7.52 -15.27
C ASP A 449 -35.32 -9.03 -15.49
N GLU A 450 -35.06 -9.48 -16.71
CA GLU A 450 -35.10 -10.91 -17.06
C GLU A 450 -33.98 -11.69 -16.38
N LYS A 451 -32.75 -11.15 -16.38
CA LYS A 451 -31.61 -11.73 -15.65
C LYS A 451 -31.90 -11.86 -14.16
N ILE A 452 -32.36 -10.79 -13.52
CA ILE A 452 -32.74 -10.78 -12.10
C ILE A 452 -33.80 -11.84 -11.81
N GLY A 453 -34.85 -11.90 -12.67
CA GLY A 453 -35.92 -12.90 -12.53
C GLY A 453 -35.38 -14.34 -12.52
N ILE A 454 -34.52 -14.67 -13.48
CA ILE A 454 -33.91 -16.01 -13.61
C ILE A 454 -33.02 -16.32 -12.38
N LEU A 455 -32.15 -15.40 -12.00
CA LEU A 455 -31.24 -15.59 -10.89
C LEU A 455 -31.96 -15.78 -9.55
N LEU A 456 -33.02 -15.00 -9.30
CA LEU A 456 -33.83 -15.14 -8.10
C LEU A 456 -34.61 -16.46 -8.07
N GLU A 457 -35.13 -16.94 -9.22
CA GLU A 457 -35.77 -18.23 -9.28
C GLU A 457 -34.76 -19.36 -9.05
N GLU A 458 -33.57 -19.31 -9.64
CA GLU A 458 -32.54 -20.32 -9.41
C GLU A 458 -32.03 -20.30 -7.96
N LEU A 459 -31.87 -19.16 -7.33
CA LEU A 459 -31.45 -19.02 -5.93
C LEU A 459 -32.48 -19.63 -4.94
N LYS A 460 -33.74 -19.73 -5.33
CA LYS A 460 -34.78 -20.42 -4.54
C LYS A 460 -34.78 -21.96 -4.72
N GLN A 461 -34.12 -22.47 -5.80
CA GLN A 461 -34.08 -23.91 -6.02
C GLN A 461 -33.10 -24.61 -5.08
N PRO A 462 -33.44 -25.79 -4.54
CA PRO A 462 -32.54 -26.55 -3.68
C PRO A 462 -31.43 -27.30 -4.44
N ARG A 463 -31.53 -27.41 -5.74
CA ARG A 463 -30.54 -28.10 -6.59
C ARG A 463 -29.39 -27.19 -6.96
N LEU A 464 -28.22 -27.77 -7.18
CA LEU A 464 -27.08 -27.09 -7.77
C LEU A 464 -27.13 -27.18 -9.30
N LEU A 465 -26.57 -26.17 -9.97
CA LEU A 465 -26.38 -26.13 -11.41
C LEU A 465 -25.12 -26.91 -11.82
N PHE A 466 -24.03 -26.77 -11.02
CA PHE A 466 -22.76 -27.43 -11.27
C PHE A 466 -22.84 -28.93 -10.91
N SER A 467 -22.53 -29.77 -11.87
CA SER A 467 -22.48 -31.23 -11.68
C SER A 467 -21.06 -31.74 -11.96
N PRO A 468 -20.44 -32.52 -11.08
CA PRO A 468 -19.11 -33.10 -11.33
C PRO A 468 -19.09 -34.15 -12.44
N PHE A 469 -20.28 -34.55 -12.95
CA PHE A 469 -20.42 -35.53 -14.01
C PHE A 469 -20.62 -34.91 -15.40
N GLN A 470 -20.64 -33.59 -15.50
CA GLN A 470 -20.72 -32.84 -16.76
C GLN A 470 -19.36 -32.27 -17.17
N GLN A 471 -19.20 -32.02 -18.46
CA GLN A 471 -18.01 -31.31 -18.96
C GLN A 471 -18.31 -29.82 -19.09
N TYR A 472 -17.45 -29.02 -18.46
CA TYR A 472 -17.50 -27.58 -18.51
C TYR A 472 -16.21 -27.00 -19.11
N SER A 473 -16.25 -25.76 -19.49
CA SER A 473 -15.06 -25.02 -19.93
C SER A 473 -14.00 -24.90 -18.82
N GLU A 474 -12.78 -24.61 -19.22
CA GLU A 474 -11.69 -24.35 -18.27
C GLU A 474 -12.02 -23.15 -17.35
N LEU A 475 -12.77 -22.16 -17.88
CA LEU A 475 -13.21 -20.99 -17.13
C LEU A 475 -14.12 -21.39 -15.97
N VAL A 476 -15.17 -22.19 -16.21
CA VAL A 476 -16.09 -22.67 -15.16
C VAL A 476 -15.34 -23.46 -14.09
N HIS A 477 -14.48 -24.40 -14.51
CA HIS A 477 -13.67 -25.18 -13.56
C HIS A 477 -12.75 -24.30 -12.71
N LYS A 478 -12.15 -23.27 -13.30
CA LYS A 478 -11.27 -22.31 -12.59
C LYS A 478 -12.07 -21.52 -11.55
N GLU A 479 -13.19 -20.90 -11.94
CA GLU A 479 -13.96 -20.01 -11.06
C GLU A 479 -14.64 -20.79 -9.91
N ILE A 480 -15.28 -21.92 -10.18
CA ILE A 480 -15.84 -22.80 -9.14
C ILE A 480 -14.70 -23.33 -8.23
N GLY A 481 -13.56 -23.72 -8.83
CA GLY A 481 -12.39 -24.20 -8.08
C GLY A 481 -11.81 -23.19 -7.10
N VAL A 482 -11.90 -21.89 -7.39
CA VAL A 482 -11.50 -20.82 -6.43
C VAL A 482 -12.46 -20.76 -5.25
N LEU A 483 -13.77 -20.78 -5.50
CA LEU A 483 -14.79 -20.75 -4.43
C LEU A 483 -14.72 -22.00 -3.53
N VAL A 484 -14.44 -23.17 -4.10
CA VAL A 484 -14.17 -24.39 -3.32
C VAL A 484 -12.91 -24.19 -2.44
N ALA A 485 -11.83 -23.61 -2.99
CA ALA A 485 -10.63 -23.31 -2.21
C ALA A 485 -10.92 -22.32 -1.07
N VAL A 486 -11.77 -21.32 -1.30
CA VAL A 486 -12.22 -20.39 -0.25
C VAL A 486 -12.88 -21.17 0.89
N ARG A 487 -13.85 -22.02 0.59
CA ARG A 487 -14.53 -22.84 1.62
C ARG A 487 -13.53 -23.65 2.42
N GLU A 488 -12.62 -24.38 1.77
CA GLU A 488 -11.59 -25.20 2.42
C GLU A 488 -10.67 -24.37 3.32
N MET A 489 -10.27 -23.16 2.88
CA MET A 489 -9.40 -22.30 3.69
C MET A 489 -10.14 -21.72 4.88
N ARG A 490 -11.40 -21.34 4.75
CA ARG A 490 -12.25 -20.90 5.88
C ARG A 490 -12.48 -22.01 6.91
N GLU A 491 -12.79 -23.23 6.46
CA GLU A 491 -12.95 -24.39 7.35
C GLU A 491 -11.65 -24.72 8.11
N ARG A 492 -10.49 -24.48 7.51
CA ARG A 492 -9.20 -24.86 8.08
C ARG A 492 -8.59 -23.76 8.96
N PHE A 493 -8.67 -22.49 8.57
CA PHE A 493 -7.99 -21.37 9.23
C PHE A 493 -8.94 -20.37 9.89
N GLY A 494 -10.24 -20.63 9.83
CA GLY A 494 -11.27 -19.75 10.37
C GLY A 494 -11.89 -18.83 9.32
N GLU A 495 -13.04 -18.27 9.69
CA GLU A 495 -13.86 -17.44 8.80
C GLU A 495 -13.13 -16.17 8.28
N HIS A 496 -12.18 -15.66 9.04
CA HIS A 496 -11.42 -14.47 8.69
C HIS A 496 -10.32 -14.71 7.65
N ALA A 497 -10.01 -15.94 7.27
CA ALA A 497 -9.02 -16.23 6.25
C ALA A 497 -9.41 -15.66 4.88
N VAL A 498 -10.71 -15.72 4.52
CA VAL A 498 -11.30 -15.10 3.33
C VAL A 498 -12.70 -14.61 3.68
N ARG A 499 -12.99 -13.33 3.52
CA ARG A 499 -14.29 -12.73 3.88
C ARG A 499 -15.00 -12.01 2.76
N GLN A 500 -14.26 -11.49 1.77
CA GLN A 500 -14.79 -10.61 0.75
C GLN A 500 -14.68 -11.26 -0.62
N TYR A 501 -15.77 -11.17 -1.39
CA TYR A 501 -15.78 -11.36 -2.82
C TYR A 501 -16.02 -10.00 -3.48
N ILE A 502 -15.00 -9.48 -4.15
CA ILE A 502 -15.03 -8.17 -4.78
C ILE A 502 -15.39 -8.35 -6.26
N ILE A 503 -16.35 -7.59 -6.73
CA ILE A 503 -16.79 -7.57 -8.13
C ILE A 503 -16.23 -6.31 -8.79
N SER A 504 -15.32 -6.45 -9.76
CA SER A 504 -14.88 -5.34 -10.61
C SER A 504 -15.92 -5.11 -11.72
N HIS A 505 -16.05 -3.86 -12.16
CA HIS A 505 -17.04 -3.47 -13.18
C HIS A 505 -18.48 -3.83 -12.80
N THR A 506 -18.90 -3.50 -11.57
CA THR A 506 -20.30 -3.67 -11.16
C THR A 506 -21.14 -2.58 -11.78
N GLU A 507 -22.07 -2.94 -12.65
CA GLU A 507 -22.96 -2.02 -13.37
C GLU A 507 -24.42 -2.24 -12.95
N THR A 508 -24.79 -3.46 -12.52
CA THR A 508 -26.19 -3.86 -12.33
C THR A 508 -26.37 -4.75 -11.10
N LEU A 509 -27.64 -4.98 -10.71
CA LEU A 509 -28.00 -5.87 -9.61
C LEU A 509 -27.71 -7.34 -9.95
N SER A 510 -27.86 -7.73 -11.24
CA SER A 510 -27.59 -9.10 -11.65
C SER A 510 -26.15 -9.52 -11.36
N ASP A 511 -25.15 -8.60 -11.44
CA ASP A 511 -23.74 -8.89 -11.11
C ASP A 511 -23.57 -9.42 -9.67
N LEU A 512 -24.36 -8.87 -8.72
CA LEU A 512 -24.32 -9.30 -7.32
C LEU A 512 -25.03 -10.66 -7.15
N LEU A 513 -26.16 -10.86 -7.83
CA LEU A 513 -26.93 -12.11 -7.77
C LEU A 513 -26.21 -13.26 -8.44
N GLU A 514 -25.45 -13.02 -9.50
CA GLU A 514 -24.57 -14.00 -10.14
C GLU A 514 -23.53 -14.53 -9.17
N VAL A 515 -22.86 -13.65 -8.43
CA VAL A 515 -21.90 -14.05 -7.39
C VAL A 515 -22.58 -14.80 -6.26
N ALA A 516 -23.80 -14.40 -5.84
CA ALA A 516 -24.57 -15.15 -4.84
C ALA A 516 -24.88 -16.57 -5.33
N LEU A 517 -25.25 -16.73 -6.60
CA LEU A 517 -25.49 -18.03 -7.21
C LEU A 517 -24.20 -18.87 -7.27
N LEU A 518 -23.06 -18.28 -7.66
CA LEU A 518 -21.75 -18.95 -7.65
C LEU A 518 -21.32 -19.38 -6.25
N GLN A 519 -21.57 -18.57 -5.22
CA GLN A 519 -21.32 -18.94 -3.82
C GLN A 519 -22.17 -20.17 -3.41
N ARG A 520 -23.43 -20.23 -3.85
CA ARG A 520 -24.28 -21.39 -3.60
C ARG A 520 -23.72 -22.65 -4.26
N GLU A 521 -23.26 -22.56 -5.50
CA GLU A 521 -22.67 -23.69 -6.24
C GLU A 521 -21.45 -24.30 -5.54
N ALA A 522 -20.70 -23.46 -4.77
CA ALA A 522 -19.54 -23.88 -3.98
C ALA A 522 -19.85 -24.23 -2.52
N GLY A 523 -21.11 -24.07 -2.07
CA GLY A 523 -21.54 -24.33 -0.69
C GLY A 523 -21.18 -23.23 0.31
N LEU A 524 -20.84 -22.02 -0.17
CA LEU A 524 -20.58 -20.81 0.63
C LEU A 524 -21.87 -20.02 0.92
N LEU A 525 -22.93 -20.26 0.16
CA LEU A 525 -24.28 -19.81 0.44
C LEU A 525 -25.14 -21.03 0.65
N ARG A 526 -25.78 -21.14 1.81
CA ARG A 526 -26.63 -22.28 2.21
C ARG A 526 -27.99 -21.81 2.66
N GLY A 527 -29.01 -22.66 2.44
CA GLY A 527 -30.39 -22.31 2.70
C GLY A 527 -31.11 -21.77 1.46
N VAL A 528 -32.33 -21.32 1.62
CA VAL A 528 -33.17 -20.79 0.54
C VAL A 528 -33.11 -19.26 0.55
N TRP A 529 -32.86 -18.67 -0.60
CA TRP A 529 -32.78 -17.21 -0.75
C TRP A 529 -34.06 -16.53 -0.24
N GLY A 530 -33.90 -15.50 0.57
CA GLY A 530 -35.00 -14.78 1.19
C GLY A 530 -35.63 -15.46 2.42
N SER A 531 -35.11 -16.62 2.85
CA SER A 531 -35.56 -17.27 4.11
C SER A 531 -34.76 -16.78 5.31
N ALA A 532 -35.33 -16.93 6.51
CA ALA A 532 -34.67 -16.57 7.77
C ALA A 532 -33.43 -17.48 8.08
N ASN A 533 -33.27 -18.58 7.40
CA ASN A 533 -32.24 -19.59 7.65
C ASN A 533 -31.10 -19.54 6.62
N ILE A 534 -31.02 -18.49 5.81
CA ILE A 534 -29.94 -18.33 4.85
C ILE A 534 -28.62 -18.06 5.59
N GLN A 535 -27.58 -18.75 5.16
CA GLN A 535 -26.21 -18.54 5.64
C GLN A 535 -25.33 -18.17 4.46
N VAL A 536 -24.64 -17.04 4.58
CA VAL A 536 -23.73 -16.50 3.57
C VAL A 536 -22.36 -16.35 4.20
N ASP A 537 -21.38 -17.07 3.66
CA ASP A 537 -20.03 -17.11 4.22
C ASP A 537 -19.12 -15.98 3.72
N LEU A 538 -19.41 -15.43 2.52
CA LEU A 538 -18.65 -14.32 1.94
C LEU A 538 -19.52 -13.09 1.72
N ASN A 539 -19.02 -11.93 2.09
CA ASN A 539 -19.61 -10.66 1.70
C ASN A 539 -19.39 -10.43 0.20
N ILE A 540 -20.40 -9.95 -0.48
CA ILE A 540 -20.32 -9.51 -1.88
C ILE A 540 -20.07 -8.01 -1.87
N VAL A 541 -18.95 -7.57 -2.45
CA VAL A 541 -18.50 -6.19 -2.45
C VAL A 541 -18.41 -5.66 -3.88
N PRO A 542 -19.39 -4.88 -4.33
CA PRO A 542 -19.36 -4.28 -5.66
C PRO A 542 -18.37 -3.12 -5.73
N LEU A 543 -17.64 -3.00 -6.84
CA LEU A 543 -16.88 -1.80 -7.20
C LEU A 543 -17.61 -1.06 -8.31
N PHE A 544 -18.00 0.16 -8.02
CA PHE A 544 -18.60 1.09 -8.97
C PHE A 544 -17.50 1.98 -9.53
N GLU A 545 -17.02 1.67 -10.73
CA GLU A 545 -15.78 2.22 -11.29
C GLU A 545 -15.99 3.41 -12.21
N THR A 546 -17.20 3.58 -12.75
CA THR A 546 -17.55 4.71 -13.61
C THR A 546 -18.45 5.72 -12.90
N ILE A 547 -18.56 6.93 -13.46
CA ILE A 547 -19.48 7.95 -12.95
C ILE A 547 -20.94 7.49 -13.05
N ALA A 548 -21.28 6.72 -14.11
CA ALA A 548 -22.62 6.15 -14.29
C ALA A 548 -22.91 5.15 -13.16
N ASP A 549 -22.00 4.19 -12.92
CA ASP A 549 -22.13 3.18 -11.88
C ASP A 549 -22.29 3.82 -10.50
N LEU A 550 -21.49 4.86 -10.20
CA LEU A 550 -21.59 5.61 -8.93
C LEU A 550 -22.95 6.32 -8.75
N ARG A 551 -23.59 6.78 -9.83
CA ARG A 551 -24.93 7.36 -9.78
C ARG A 551 -26.00 6.30 -9.51
N ASP A 552 -25.83 5.11 -10.08
CA ASP A 552 -26.77 4.01 -9.96
C ASP A 552 -26.55 3.17 -8.70
N ALA A 553 -25.38 3.28 -8.08
CA ALA A 553 -24.99 2.54 -6.87
C ALA A 553 -26.03 2.59 -5.73
N PRO A 554 -26.64 3.74 -5.36
CA PRO A 554 -27.65 3.77 -4.30
C PRO A 554 -28.90 2.92 -4.62
N MET A 555 -29.30 2.86 -5.89
CA MET A 555 -30.42 2.06 -6.37
C MET A 555 -30.06 0.56 -6.34
N ILE A 556 -28.90 0.19 -6.88
CA ILE A 556 -28.40 -1.20 -6.90
C ILE A 556 -28.29 -1.73 -5.46
N MET A 557 -27.65 -0.96 -4.56
CA MET A 557 -27.48 -1.36 -3.16
C MET A 557 -28.80 -1.38 -2.39
N GLY A 558 -29.72 -0.47 -2.68
CA GLY A 558 -31.05 -0.45 -2.10
C GLY A 558 -31.87 -1.69 -2.49
N HIS A 559 -31.84 -2.10 -3.76
CA HIS A 559 -32.49 -3.32 -4.23
C HIS A 559 -31.82 -4.59 -3.67
N HIS A 560 -30.48 -4.62 -3.61
CA HIS A 560 -29.76 -5.73 -3.01
C HIS A 560 -30.12 -5.90 -1.52
N GLY A 561 -30.15 -4.83 -0.75
CA GLY A 561 -30.60 -4.82 0.65
C GLY A 561 -32.06 -5.27 0.84
N ALA A 562 -32.93 -4.98 -0.13
CA ALA A 562 -34.32 -5.45 -0.12
C ALA A 562 -34.45 -6.95 -0.46
N THR A 563 -33.53 -7.49 -1.25
CA THR A 563 -33.46 -8.92 -1.60
C THR A 563 -32.72 -9.76 -0.57
N GLN A 564 -31.80 -9.17 0.19
CA GLN A 564 -31.11 -9.77 1.33
C GLN A 564 -31.61 -9.16 2.64
N ARG A 565 -32.58 -9.74 3.31
CA ARG A 565 -33.02 -9.24 4.62
C ARG A 565 -32.14 -9.64 5.80
N HIS A 566 -31.02 -10.30 5.61
CA HIS A 566 -30.09 -10.67 6.69
C HIS A 566 -28.65 -10.55 6.21
N GLY A 567 -28.00 -9.50 6.59
CA GLY A 567 -26.57 -9.23 6.57
C GLY A 567 -26.39 -7.84 7.14
N ASP A 568 -25.56 -7.69 8.15
CA ASP A 568 -25.18 -6.38 8.66
C ASP A 568 -24.65 -5.56 7.50
N GLY A 569 -25.51 -4.70 6.94
CA GLY A 569 -25.22 -3.86 5.79
C GLY A 569 -24.21 -2.78 6.13
N GLN A 570 -23.00 -3.17 6.41
CA GLN A 570 -21.86 -2.25 6.50
C GLN A 570 -21.41 -1.92 5.09
N ILE A 571 -21.78 -0.74 4.61
CA ILE A 571 -21.18 -0.14 3.43
C ILE A 571 -19.74 0.20 3.83
N ARG A 572 -18.78 -0.59 3.32
CA ARG A 572 -17.35 -0.27 3.43
C ARG A 572 -16.97 0.57 2.22
N LEU A 573 -16.66 1.84 2.46
CA LEU A 573 -15.89 2.62 1.51
C LEU A 573 -14.43 2.17 1.61
N THR A 574 -13.97 1.38 0.66
CA THR A 574 -12.54 1.12 0.51
C THR A 574 -11.96 2.28 -0.30
N GLU A 575 -11.33 3.23 0.37
CA GLU A 575 -10.37 4.07 -0.34
C GLU A 575 -9.23 3.17 -0.80
N GLN A 576 -8.99 3.12 -2.11
CA GLN A 576 -7.77 2.55 -2.66
C GLN A 576 -6.61 3.48 -2.32
N GLY A 577 -6.13 3.42 -1.09
CA GLY A 577 -4.82 3.97 -0.75
C GLY A 577 -3.77 3.06 -1.37
N GLU A 578 -3.06 3.51 -2.40
CA GLU A 578 -1.89 2.79 -2.90
C GLU A 578 -0.88 2.65 -1.76
N ILE A 579 -0.78 1.44 -1.23
CA ILE A 579 0.23 1.10 -0.26
C ILE A 579 1.54 0.92 -1.03
N ILE A 580 2.41 1.90 -0.94
CA ILE A 580 3.77 1.83 -1.49
C ILE A 580 4.54 0.81 -0.65
N SER A 581 4.66 -0.38 -1.18
CA SER A 581 5.18 -1.56 -0.49
C SER A 581 6.59 -1.39 0.11
N THR A 582 7.46 -0.60 -0.52
CA THR A 582 8.81 -0.31 -0.02
C THR A 582 8.83 0.36 1.35
N ARG A 583 7.86 1.20 1.66
CA ARG A 583 7.81 1.91 2.94
C ARG A 583 7.50 1.01 4.12
N TYR A 584 6.76 -0.07 3.91
CA TYR A 584 6.44 -1.03 4.97
C TYR A 584 7.58 -2.00 5.30
N ALA A 585 8.66 -2.02 4.53
CA ALA A 585 9.88 -2.73 4.90
C ALA A 585 10.59 -2.09 6.11
N ASP A 586 10.35 -0.81 6.38
CA ASP A 586 10.84 -0.09 7.57
C ASP A 586 9.74 -0.05 8.65
N PRO A 587 9.96 -0.67 9.83
CA PRO A 587 8.98 -0.71 10.91
C PRO A 587 8.51 0.66 11.39
N VAL A 588 9.38 1.67 11.39
CA VAL A 588 9.06 3.02 11.90
C VAL A 588 8.14 3.75 10.92
N VAL A 589 8.43 3.68 9.62
CA VAL A 589 7.59 4.26 8.58
C VAL A 589 6.24 3.53 8.52
N GLY A 590 6.25 2.20 8.59
CA GLY A 590 5.04 1.39 8.63
C GLY A 590 4.15 1.75 9.82
N ARG A 591 4.74 1.91 11.02
CA ARG A 591 4.03 2.35 12.22
C ARG A 591 3.37 3.72 12.01
N GLN A 592 4.11 4.71 11.53
CA GLN A 592 3.59 6.06 11.31
C GLN A 592 2.40 6.09 10.35
N HIS A 593 2.45 5.29 9.28
CA HIS A 593 1.34 5.19 8.34
C HIS A 593 0.10 4.57 8.97
N LEU A 594 0.25 3.50 9.74
CA LEU A 594 -0.87 2.85 10.44
C LEU A 594 -1.49 3.78 11.48
N GLU A 595 -0.67 4.49 12.27
CA GLU A 595 -1.16 5.49 13.23
C GLU A 595 -1.93 6.63 12.54
N THR A 596 -1.45 7.12 11.39
CA THR A 596 -2.14 8.14 10.59
C THR A 596 -3.49 7.63 10.08
N LEU A 597 -3.55 6.39 9.60
CA LEU A 597 -4.79 5.78 9.14
C LEU A 597 -5.81 5.63 10.28
N ILE A 598 -5.37 5.16 11.45
CA ILE A 598 -6.23 5.03 12.64
C ILE A 598 -6.75 6.42 13.07
N ALA A 599 -5.85 7.42 13.16
CA ALA A 599 -6.21 8.79 13.49
C ALA A 599 -7.28 9.34 12.53
N ALA A 600 -7.05 9.24 11.23
CA ALA A 600 -7.98 9.72 10.21
C ALA A 600 -9.37 9.04 10.31
N THR A 601 -9.40 7.75 10.59
CA THR A 601 -10.64 6.99 10.74
C THR A 601 -11.40 7.40 11.99
N LEU A 602 -10.70 7.53 13.12
CA LEU A 602 -11.30 7.97 14.39
C LEU A 602 -11.78 9.43 14.30
N ASP A 603 -10.98 10.32 13.71
CA ASP A 603 -11.35 11.72 13.51
C ASP A 603 -12.58 11.84 12.61
N ALA A 604 -12.64 11.12 11.51
CA ALA A 604 -13.81 11.14 10.61
C ALA A 604 -15.07 10.62 11.29
N THR A 605 -14.97 9.70 12.24
CA THR A 605 -16.11 9.09 12.92
C THR A 605 -16.57 9.92 14.13
N LEU A 606 -15.61 10.35 14.97
CA LEU A 606 -15.93 11.04 16.24
C LEU A 606 -16.00 12.56 16.09
N PHE A 607 -15.23 13.11 15.16
CA PHE A 607 -15.12 14.54 14.91
C PHE A 607 -15.32 14.83 13.42
N PRO A 608 -16.50 14.53 12.85
CA PRO A 608 -16.71 14.76 11.43
C PRO A 608 -16.40 16.23 11.11
N ALA A 609 -15.42 16.43 10.25
CA ALA A 609 -14.91 17.75 9.85
C ALA A 609 -15.98 18.61 9.14
N ASP A 610 -17.09 18.04 8.82
CA ASP A 610 -18.21 18.68 8.16
C ASP A 610 -19.16 19.35 9.18
N GLN A 611 -18.67 20.36 9.85
CA GLN A 611 -19.55 21.39 10.45
C GLN A 611 -20.05 22.40 9.41
N LEU A 612 -19.91 22.10 8.13
CA LEU A 612 -20.51 22.89 7.08
C LEU A 612 -22.04 22.77 7.17
N GLU A 613 -22.73 23.89 7.33
CA GLU A 613 -24.17 23.95 7.23
C GLU A 613 -24.60 23.21 5.95
N SER A 614 -25.67 22.42 6.03
CA SER A 614 -26.13 21.56 4.94
C SER A 614 -26.32 22.31 3.60
N GLY A 615 -26.64 23.60 3.66
CA GLY A 615 -26.75 24.48 2.49
C GLY A 615 -25.39 24.79 1.83
N LYS A 616 -24.37 25.05 2.62
CA LYS A 616 -22.99 25.29 2.11
C LYS A 616 -22.39 24.04 1.51
N ARG A 617 -22.58 22.90 2.15
CA ARG A 617 -22.13 21.62 1.65
C ARG A 617 -22.67 21.31 0.26
N ARG A 618 -23.99 21.44 0.06
CA ARG A 618 -24.63 21.27 -1.26
C ARG A 618 -24.08 22.23 -2.30
N ALA A 619 -23.81 23.48 -1.91
CA ALA A 619 -23.22 24.45 -2.83
C ALA A 619 -21.81 24.04 -3.26
N PHE A 620 -20.98 23.57 -2.35
CA PHE A 620 -19.61 23.08 -2.63
C PHE A 620 -19.63 21.81 -3.49
N GLU A 621 -20.50 20.86 -3.18
CA GLU A 621 -20.73 19.64 -3.97
C GLU A 621 -21.14 19.99 -5.40
N GLY A 622 -22.07 20.93 -5.60
CA GLY A 622 -22.47 21.39 -6.93
C GLY A 622 -21.33 22.07 -7.73
N VAL A 623 -20.46 22.81 -7.05
CA VAL A 623 -19.24 23.36 -7.69
C VAL A 623 -18.28 22.24 -8.08
N MET A 624 -18.03 21.28 -7.19
CA MET A 624 -17.16 20.13 -7.50
C MET A 624 -17.68 19.29 -8.65
N GLU A 625 -18.99 19.05 -8.70
CA GLU A 625 -19.60 18.34 -9.84
C GLU A 625 -19.35 19.08 -11.16
N THR A 626 -19.52 20.40 -11.16
CA THR A 626 -19.28 21.24 -12.34
C THR A 626 -17.80 21.21 -12.76
N LEU A 627 -16.87 21.33 -11.79
CA LEU A 627 -15.43 21.29 -12.05
C LEU A 627 -15.01 19.90 -12.57
N SER A 628 -15.49 18.84 -11.91
CA SER A 628 -15.16 17.47 -12.31
C SER A 628 -15.67 17.12 -13.70
N ALA A 629 -16.91 17.48 -14.00
CA ALA A 629 -17.49 17.26 -15.34
C ALA A 629 -16.68 17.99 -16.43
N THR A 630 -16.29 19.24 -16.17
CA THR A 630 -15.47 20.01 -17.12
C THR A 630 -14.06 19.45 -17.27
N ALA A 631 -13.41 19.09 -16.16
CA ALA A 631 -12.07 18.48 -16.18
C ALA A 631 -12.07 17.16 -16.93
N MET A 632 -13.03 16.29 -16.66
CA MET A 632 -13.19 15.01 -17.35
C MET A 632 -13.47 15.18 -18.85
N THR A 633 -14.28 16.18 -19.22
CA THR A 633 -14.51 16.51 -20.64
C THR A 633 -13.20 16.95 -21.31
N SER A 634 -12.41 17.81 -20.68
CA SER A 634 -11.10 18.24 -21.19
C SER A 634 -10.14 17.08 -21.36
N TYR A 635 -10.05 16.21 -20.33
CA TYR A 635 -9.20 15.02 -20.36
C TYR A 635 -9.64 14.04 -21.46
N ARG A 636 -10.93 13.75 -21.53
CA ARG A 636 -11.49 12.85 -22.55
C ARG A 636 -11.25 13.39 -23.97
N SER A 637 -11.46 14.68 -24.18
CA SER A 637 -11.20 15.34 -25.46
C SER A 637 -9.74 15.18 -25.90
N LEU A 638 -8.76 15.28 -24.99
CA LEU A 638 -7.37 15.07 -25.34
C LEU A 638 -7.07 13.59 -25.60
N VAL A 639 -7.40 12.71 -24.64
CA VAL A 639 -6.89 11.34 -24.60
C VAL A 639 -7.63 10.40 -25.54
N TYR A 640 -8.96 10.56 -25.65
CA TYR A 640 -9.80 9.59 -26.39
C TYR A 640 -10.38 10.14 -27.68
N GLU A 641 -10.54 11.48 -27.80
CA GLU A 641 -11.21 12.08 -28.96
C GLU A 641 -10.24 12.76 -29.93
N THR A 642 -8.99 13.03 -29.49
CA THR A 642 -7.97 13.61 -30.38
C THR A 642 -7.41 12.57 -31.34
N PRO A 643 -7.55 12.73 -32.66
CA PRO A 643 -6.94 11.81 -33.63
C PRO A 643 -5.42 11.74 -33.42
N GLY A 644 -4.86 10.55 -33.45
CA GLY A 644 -3.42 10.35 -33.29
C GLY A 644 -2.88 10.44 -31.84
N PHE A 645 -3.72 10.69 -30.83
CA PHE A 645 -3.24 10.75 -29.45
C PHE A 645 -2.61 9.41 -28.99
N ALA A 646 -3.20 8.28 -29.34
CA ALA A 646 -2.61 6.98 -29.05
C ALA A 646 -1.22 6.82 -29.68
N GLU A 647 -1.05 7.25 -30.93
CA GLU A 647 0.26 7.27 -31.61
C GLU A 647 1.25 8.17 -30.88
N TYR A 648 0.85 9.38 -30.52
CA TYR A 648 1.65 10.28 -29.70
C TYR A 648 2.10 9.58 -28.42
N PHE A 649 1.17 9.04 -27.64
CA PHE A 649 1.45 8.41 -26.35
C PHE A 649 2.43 7.23 -26.48
N PHE A 650 2.14 6.27 -27.38
CA PHE A 650 2.98 5.07 -27.54
C PHE A 650 4.38 5.38 -28.09
N ASN A 651 4.59 6.51 -28.73
CA ASN A 651 5.90 6.93 -29.21
C ASN A 651 6.65 7.83 -28.22
N THR A 652 5.96 8.76 -27.53
CA THR A 652 6.60 9.75 -26.67
C THR A 652 6.77 9.30 -25.22
N THR A 653 6.29 8.11 -24.86
CA THR A 653 6.49 7.53 -23.53
C THR A 653 7.19 6.17 -23.62
N PRO A 654 7.85 5.69 -22.56
CA PRO A 654 8.48 4.37 -22.56
C PRO A 654 7.50 3.23 -22.24
N ILE A 655 6.22 3.33 -22.61
CA ILE A 655 5.20 2.31 -22.25
C ILE A 655 5.52 0.92 -22.81
N ASN A 656 6.11 0.85 -24.01
CA ASN A 656 6.50 -0.43 -24.61
C ASN A 656 7.65 -1.07 -23.80
N GLU A 657 8.62 -0.27 -23.41
CA GLU A 657 9.76 -0.67 -22.62
C GLU A 657 9.35 -1.03 -21.17
N ILE A 658 8.35 -0.32 -20.62
CA ILE A 658 7.73 -0.66 -19.32
C ILE A 658 7.01 -1.99 -19.40
N ALA A 659 6.32 -2.30 -20.49
CA ALA A 659 5.63 -3.58 -20.68
C ALA A 659 6.60 -4.78 -20.72
N GLU A 660 7.85 -4.55 -21.09
CA GLU A 660 8.91 -5.58 -21.05
C GLU A 660 9.53 -5.75 -19.66
N LEU A 661 9.26 -4.82 -18.73
CA LEU A 661 9.76 -4.92 -17.37
C LEU A 661 9.06 -6.03 -16.59
N ASN A 662 9.81 -6.66 -15.72
CA ASN A 662 9.30 -7.66 -14.79
C ASN A 662 8.69 -6.98 -13.55
N LEU A 663 7.68 -6.12 -13.75
CA LEU A 663 7.01 -5.36 -12.70
C LEU A 663 6.10 -6.23 -11.83
N GLY A 664 5.67 -7.40 -12.32
CA GLY A 664 4.81 -8.32 -11.61
C GLY A 664 4.30 -9.44 -12.51
N SER A 665 3.41 -10.28 -11.99
CA SER A 665 2.80 -11.38 -12.73
C SER A 665 1.80 -10.88 -13.80
N ARG A 666 1.23 -9.68 -13.61
CA ARG A 666 0.23 -9.10 -14.51
C ARG A 666 0.82 -8.52 -15.79
N PRO A 667 0.14 -8.66 -16.93
CA PRO A 667 0.51 -7.93 -18.13
C PRO A 667 0.23 -6.43 -17.98
N ALA A 668 0.97 -5.58 -18.71
CA ALA A 668 0.79 -4.13 -18.70
C ALA A 668 -0.55 -3.66 -19.33
N ALA A 669 -1.13 -4.47 -20.20
CA ALA A 669 -2.42 -4.23 -20.84
C ALA A 669 -3.36 -5.44 -20.68
N ARG A 670 -4.66 -5.19 -20.65
CA ARG A 670 -5.70 -6.24 -20.57
C ARG A 670 -5.77 -7.06 -21.85
N LYS A 671 -5.52 -6.44 -23.01
CA LYS A 671 -5.47 -7.06 -24.33
C LYS A 671 -4.18 -6.69 -25.05
N SER A 672 -3.75 -7.51 -26.00
CA SER A 672 -2.54 -7.27 -26.82
C SER A 672 -2.75 -6.24 -27.93
N THR A 673 -3.55 -5.20 -27.67
CA THR A 673 -3.85 -4.12 -28.63
C THR A 673 -3.06 -2.85 -28.27
N ARG A 674 -2.83 -1.98 -29.23
CA ARG A 674 -2.26 -0.64 -28.99
C ARG A 674 -3.36 0.39 -28.72
N ARG A 675 -4.34 0.04 -27.90
CA ARG A 675 -5.42 0.94 -27.50
C ARG A 675 -5.17 1.41 -26.07
N ILE A 676 -5.45 2.68 -25.82
CA ILE A 676 -5.27 3.32 -24.51
C ILE A 676 -6.20 2.67 -23.46
N GLU A 677 -7.42 2.33 -23.86
CA GLU A 677 -8.45 1.74 -23.01
C GLU A 677 -8.06 0.34 -22.50
N ASP A 678 -7.17 -0.35 -23.21
CA ASP A 678 -6.69 -1.66 -22.79
C ASP A 678 -5.53 -1.59 -21.79
N LEU A 679 -4.92 -0.40 -21.60
CA LEU A 679 -3.83 -0.20 -20.64
C LEU A 679 -4.36 -0.25 -19.21
N ARG A 680 -3.53 -0.77 -18.30
CA ARG A 680 -3.79 -0.70 -16.87
C ARG A 680 -3.39 0.67 -16.32
N ALA A 681 -4.06 1.08 -15.24
CA ALA A 681 -3.87 2.39 -14.63
C ALA A 681 -2.41 2.66 -14.24
N ILE A 682 -1.73 1.65 -13.68
CA ILE A 682 -0.32 1.80 -13.23
C ILE A 682 0.64 2.00 -14.42
N PRO A 683 0.72 1.14 -15.44
CA PRO A 683 1.55 1.41 -16.61
C PRO A 683 1.21 2.73 -17.29
N TRP A 684 -0.07 3.12 -17.30
CA TRP A 684 -0.53 4.41 -17.81
C TRP A 684 0.05 5.60 -17.02
N GLY A 685 -0.15 5.62 -15.70
CA GLY A 685 0.38 6.68 -14.83
C GLY A 685 1.90 6.70 -14.77
N PHE A 686 2.51 5.51 -14.68
CA PHE A 686 3.95 5.34 -14.57
C PHE A 686 4.71 5.84 -15.82
N SER A 687 4.20 5.58 -17.02
CA SER A 687 4.80 6.06 -18.28
C SER A 687 4.81 7.59 -18.39
N TRP A 688 3.75 8.26 -17.94
CA TRP A 688 3.71 9.72 -17.85
C TRP A 688 4.68 10.29 -16.83
N GLY A 689 4.93 9.57 -15.74
CA GLY A 689 5.99 9.91 -14.78
C GLY A 689 7.38 9.89 -15.40
N GLN A 690 7.67 8.89 -16.23
CA GLN A 690 8.96 8.75 -16.90
C GLN A 690 9.31 9.97 -17.79
N CYS A 691 8.37 10.45 -18.56
CA CYS A 691 8.58 11.64 -19.41
C CYS A 691 8.30 12.97 -18.68
N ARG A 692 8.18 12.97 -17.37
CA ARG A 692 7.99 14.15 -16.53
C ARG A 692 6.73 14.97 -16.83
N LEU A 693 5.69 14.37 -17.42
CA LEU A 693 4.41 15.02 -17.64
C LEU A 693 3.41 14.78 -16.53
N LEU A 694 3.39 13.59 -15.92
CA LEU A 694 2.43 13.20 -14.88
C LEU A 694 0.98 13.62 -15.22
N LEU A 695 0.62 13.50 -16.50
CA LEU A 695 -0.58 14.02 -17.10
C LEU A 695 -1.88 13.71 -16.35
N PRO A 696 -2.12 12.44 -15.90
CA PRO A 696 -3.38 12.09 -15.22
C PRO A 696 -3.59 12.83 -13.90
N GLY A 697 -2.53 13.34 -13.28
CA GLY A 697 -2.59 13.97 -11.96
C GLY A 697 -3.06 15.43 -11.95
N TRP A 698 -3.10 16.12 -13.11
CA TRP A 698 -3.44 17.55 -13.15
C TRP A 698 -4.23 18.00 -14.38
N TYR A 699 -4.24 17.22 -15.48
CA TYR A 699 -4.84 17.66 -16.73
C TYR A 699 -6.37 17.83 -16.60
N GLY A 700 -6.86 18.97 -17.04
CA GLY A 700 -8.28 19.33 -17.03
C GLY A 700 -8.69 20.23 -15.86
N LEU A 701 -7.96 20.26 -14.75
CA LEU A 701 -8.30 21.10 -13.60
C LEU A 701 -8.19 22.60 -13.94
N GLY A 702 -7.15 23.00 -14.65
CA GLY A 702 -6.94 24.39 -15.07
C GLY A 702 -8.05 24.89 -15.97
N SER A 703 -8.39 24.12 -16.99
CA SER A 703 -9.52 24.39 -17.87
C SER A 703 -10.84 24.47 -17.12
N ALA A 704 -11.07 23.57 -16.16
CA ALA A 704 -12.30 23.53 -15.38
C ALA A 704 -12.45 24.80 -14.51
N ILE A 705 -11.42 25.18 -13.77
CA ILE A 705 -11.45 26.38 -12.93
C ILE A 705 -11.55 27.63 -13.80
N HIS A 706 -10.80 27.69 -14.88
CA HIS A 706 -10.84 28.82 -15.81
C HIS A 706 -12.25 28.99 -16.42
N HIS A 707 -12.85 27.91 -16.93
CA HIS A 707 -14.19 27.91 -17.46
C HIS A 707 -15.22 28.32 -16.42
N PHE A 708 -15.17 27.74 -15.21
CA PHE A 708 -16.06 28.09 -14.11
C PHE A 708 -16.03 29.58 -13.78
N LEU A 709 -14.85 30.19 -13.75
CA LEU A 709 -14.69 31.61 -13.45
C LEU A 709 -15.15 32.53 -14.62
N GLN A 710 -15.12 32.04 -15.85
CA GLN A 710 -15.44 32.86 -17.05
C GLN A 710 -16.85 32.66 -17.59
N GLN A 711 -17.58 31.63 -17.16
CA GLN A 711 -18.95 31.36 -17.63
C GLN A 711 -19.89 32.58 -17.55
N ASP A 712 -19.73 33.36 -16.47
CA ASP A 712 -20.48 34.59 -16.26
C ASP A 712 -19.55 35.66 -15.66
N PRO A 713 -19.14 36.66 -16.44
CA PRO A 713 -18.25 37.71 -15.95
C PRO A 713 -18.79 38.50 -14.75
N ALA A 714 -20.11 38.61 -14.60
CA ALA A 714 -20.75 39.29 -13.47
C ALA A 714 -20.60 38.51 -12.17
N LEU A 715 -20.46 37.19 -12.22
CA LEU A 715 -20.32 36.30 -11.06
C LEU A 715 -18.86 35.88 -10.78
N LYS A 716 -17.91 36.36 -11.56
CA LYS A 716 -16.51 35.94 -11.45
C LYS A 716 -15.92 36.09 -10.04
N GLU A 717 -16.14 37.26 -9.41
CA GLU A 717 -15.64 37.54 -8.07
C GLU A 717 -16.32 36.67 -7.01
N ALA A 718 -17.63 36.44 -7.12
CA ALA A 718 -18.38 35.57 -6.21
C ALA A 718 -17.95 34.11 -6.34
N ARG A 719 -17.72 33.63 -7.55
CA ARG A 719 -17.21 32.28 -7.82
C ARG A 719 -15.78 32.06 -7.30
N LEU A 720 -14.91 33.07 -7.46
CA LEU A 720 -13.57 33.02 -6.90
C LEU A 720 -13.63 32.98 -5.37
N ALA A 721 -14.46 33.84 -4.75
CA ALA A 721 -14.64 33.80 -3.29
C ALA A 721 -15.12 32.44 -2.81
N MET A 722 -16.03 31.78 -3.56
CA MET A 722 -16.50 30.43 -3.23
C MET A 722 -15.38 29.39 -3.33
N LEU A 723 -14.54 29.41 -4.37
CA LEU A 723 -13.42 28.49 -4.49
C LEU A 723 -12.39 28.67 -3.36
N LEU A 724 -12.11 29.91 -2.96
CA LEU A 724 -11.22 30.22 -1.84
C LEU A 724 -11.84 29.76 -0.50
N GLU A 725 -13.16 29.90 -0.33
CA GLU A 725 -13.86 29.38 0.84
C GLU A 725 -13.84 27.84 0.87
N MET A 726 -14.04 27.17 -0.28
CA MET A 726 -13.90 25.72 -0.37
C MET A 726 -12.47 25.27 0.00
N GLN A 727 -11.44 25.96 -0.51
CA GLN A 727 -10.06 25.65 -0.19
C GLN A 727 -9.74 25.82 1.31
N ALA A 728 -10.31 26.85 1.95
CA ALA A 728 -10.06 27.14 3.35
C ALA A 728 -10.86 26.21 4.32
N HIS A 729 -12.06 25.80 3.94
CA HIS A 729 -12.99 25.15 4.85
C HIS A 729 -13.43 23.74 4.43
N TRP A 730 -13.05 23.25 3.27
CA TRP A 730 -13.34 21.89 2.82
C TRP A 730 -12.05 21.08 2.61
N PRO A 731 -11.70 20.22 3.58
CA PRO A 731 -10.42 19.48 3.57
C PRO A 731 -10.18 18.68 2.29
N LEU A 732 -11.24 18.05 1.74
CA LEU A 732 -11.13 17.27 0.51
C LEU A 732 -10.67 18.12 -0.69
N PHE A 733 -11.26 19.31 -0.87
CA PHE A 733 -10.86 20.20 -1.96
C PHE A 733 -9.46 20.76 -1.74
N ASN A 734 -9.13 21.13 -0.51
CA ASN A 734 -7.77 21.58 -0.16
C ASN A 734 -6.72 20.50 -0.47
N THR A 735 -6.97 19.26 -0.08
CA THR A 735 -6.06 18.13 -0.35
C THR A 735 -5.91 17.88 -1.86
N LEU A 736 -6.99 17.96 -2.63
CA LEU A 736 -6.92 17.87 -4.09
C LEU A 736 -5.97 18.91 -4.68
N ILE A 737 -6.14 20.18 -4.29
CA ILE A 737 -5.31 21.28 -4.81
C ILE A 737 -3.83 21.12 -4.41
N GLN A 738 -3.56 20.68 -3.17
CA GLN A 738 -2.20 20.39 -2.70
C GLN A 738 -1.57 19.21 -3.47
N ASN A 739 -2.31 18.15 -3.74
CA ASN A 739 -1.84 17.02 -4.54
C ASN A 739 -1.51 17.46 -5.98
N VAL A 740 -2.36 18.27 -6.59
CA VAL A 740 -2.06 18.83 -7.92
C VAL A 740 -0.82 19.71 -7.89
N ASP A 741 -0.63 20.54 -6.86
CA ASP A 741 0.59 21.34 -6.69
C ASP A 741 1.85 20.46 -6.59
N MET A 742 1.79 19.37 -5.84
CA MET A 742 2.89 18.41 -5.74
C MET A 742 3.22 17.74 -7.08
N VAL A 743 2.20 17.41 -7.86
CA VAL A 743 2.38 16.80 -9.18
C VAL A 743 2.97 17.82 -10.17
N LEU A 744 2.50 19.07 -10.16
CA LEU A 744 3.06 20.16 -10.96
C LEU A 744 4.52 20.44 -10.63
N ALA A 745 4.91 20.36 -9.34
CA ALA A 745 6.30 20.54 -8.92
C ALA A 745 7.25 19.45 -9.46
N LYS A 746 6.72 18.29 -9.84
CA LYS A 746 7.46 17.17 -10.46
C LYS A 746 7.41 17.21 -12.00
N THR A 747 6.46 17.94 -12.58
CA THR A 747 6.27 18.08 -14.03
C THR A 747 7.36 18.99 -14.63
N ASP A 748 7.90 18.61 -15.80
CA ASP A 748 8.91 19.37 -16.52
C ASP A 748 8.67 19.31 -18.01
N LEU A 749 8.19 20.43 -18.57
CA LEU A 749 7.86 20.52 -19.99
C LEU A 749 9.10 20.52 -20.92
N ILE A 750 10.28 20.89 -20.41
CA ILE A 750 11.52 20.85 -21.21
C ILE A 750 11.93 19.40 -21.42
N VAL A 751 11.96 18.64 -20.33
CA VAL A 751 12.22 17.19 -20.39
C VAL A 751 11.16 16.48 -21.23
N ALA A 752 9.88 16.79 -21.00
CA ALA A 752 8.78 16.19 -21.77
C ALA A 752 8.90 16.45 -23.29
N ARG A 753 9.41 17.61 -23.67
CA ARG A 753 9.66 17.93 -25.09
C ARG A 753 10.76 17.06 -25.70
N HIS A 754 11.77 16.63 -24.96
CA HIS A 754 12.78 15.69 -25.44
C HIS A 754 12.13 14.34 -25.78
N TYR A 755 11.23 13.85 -24.92
CA TYR A 755 10.47 12.62 -25.21
C TYR A 755 9.53 12.81 -26.41
N ALA A 756 8.92 13.98 -26.55
CA ALA A 756 8.06 14.28 -27.71
C ALA A 756 8.80 14.12 -29.05
N HIS A 757 10.12 14.37 -29.10
CA HIS A 757 10.93 14.18 -30.30
C HIS A 757 11.13 12.72 -30.72
N LEU A 758 10.75 11.74 -29.88
CA LEU A 758 10.70 10.33 -30.27
C LEU A 758 9.58 10.05 -31.30
N LEU A 759 8.61 10.93 -31.44
CA LEU A 759 7.61 10.89 -32.52
C LEU A 759 8.12 11.69 -33.73
N GLU A 760 8.25 11.03 -34.87
CA GLU A 760 8.75 11.65 -36.11
C GLU A 760 7.74 12.65 -36.71
N ASP A 761 6.44 12.36 -36.61
CA ASP A 761 5.37 13.27 -37.08
C ASP A 761 5.40 14.58 -36.29
N ARG A 762 5.97 15.62 -36.93
CA ARG A 762 6.15 16.93 -36.31
C ARG A 762 4.83 17.66 -36.12
N GLU A 763 3.89 17.52 -37.01
CA GLU A 763 2.61 18.24 -36.96
C GLU A 763 1.77 17.71 -35.82
N LEU A 764 1.58 16.42 -35.76
CA LEU A 764 0.89 15.72 -34.66
C LEU A 764 1.56 16.00 -33.31
N ARG A 765 2.88 15.96 -33.27
CA ARG A 765 3.66 16.20 -32.04
C ARG A 765 3.42 17.60 -31.47
N GLU A 766 3.53 18.65 -32.34
CA GLU A 766 3.38 20.01 -31.86
C GLU A 766 1.92 20.37 -31.55
N GLU A 767 0.96 19.80 -32.25
CA GLU A 767 -0.46 19.94 -31.93
C GLU A 767 -0.79 19.46 -30.53
N ILE A 768 -0.45 18.19 -30.23
CA ILE A 768 -0.78 17.58 -28.92
C ILE A 768 0.04 18.22 -27.81
N PHE A 769 1.34 18.45 -28.01
CA PHE A 769 2.20 19.04 -26.99
C PHE A 769 1.79 20.46 -26.63
N SER A 770 1.34 21.26 -27.60
CA SER A 770 0.87 22.65 -27.35
C SER A 770 -0.40 22.66 -26.49
N ARG A 771 -1.34 21.72 -26.71
CA ARG A 771 -2.53 21.56 -25.86
C ARG A 771 -2.16 21.18 -24.43
N ILE A 772 -1.22 20.25 -24.27
CA ILE A 772 -0.71 19.85 -22.96
C ILE A 772 -0.04 21.03 -22.24
N ALA A 773 0.81 21.79 -22.96
CA ALA A 773 1.49 22.93 -22.38
C ALA A 773 0.53 24.07 -22.00
N GLN A 774 -0.52 24.30 -22.79
CA GLN A 774 -1.56 25.26 -22.47
C GLN A 774 -2.33 24.87 -21.20
N GLU A 775 -2.72 23.61 -21.08
CA GLU A 775 -3.41 23.12 -19.88
C GLU A 775 -2.51 23.17 -18.64
N HIS A 776 -1.23 22.84 -18.77
CA HIS A 776 -0.26 22.98 -17.69
C HIS A 776 -0.19 24.43 -17.17
N LYS A 777 -0.19 25.41 -18.07
CA LYS A 777 -0.22 26.83 -17.71
C LYS A 777 -1.52 27.17 -16.96
N LEU A 778 -2.67 26.78 -17.49
CA LEU A 778 -3.97 27.04 -16.85
C LEU A 778 -4.06 26.41 -15.46
N THR A 779 -3.56 25.18 -15.30
CA THR A 779 -3.53 24.48 -14.01
C THR A 779 -2.59 25.17 -13.03
N THR A 780 -1.40 25.59 -13.48
CA THR A 780 -0.44 26.35 -12.67
C THR A 780 -1.04 27.67 -12.19
N ASP A 781 -1.71 28.41 -13.10
CA ASP A 781 -2.38 29.67 -12.77
C ASP A 781 -3.51 29.46 -11.76
N ALA A 782 -4.31 28.39 -11.91
CA ALA A 782 -5.38 28.02 -10.98
C ALA A 782 -4.86 27.67 -9.58
N VAL A 783 -3.80 26.88 -9.50
CA VAL A 783 -3.19 26.51 -8.21
C VAL A 783 -2.54 27.73 -7.54
N ASN A 784 -1.89 28.60 -8.30
CA ASN A 784 -1.38 29.88 -7.78
C ASN A 784 -2.49 30.77 -7.24
N LEU A 785 -3.64 30.80 -7.90
CA LEU A 785 -4.80 31.59 -7.49
C LEU A 785 -5.38 31.08 -6.15
N LEU A 786 -5.43 29.77 -5.96
CA LEU A 786 -6.06 29.14 -4.79
C LEU A 786 -5.12 29.05 -3.57
N LEU A 787 -3.87 28.63 -3.76
CA LEU A 787 -2.92 28.49 -2.66
C LEU A 787 -2.14 29.77 -2.35
N GLY A 788 -2.06 30.69 -3.28
CA GLY A 788 -1.11 31.82 -3.21
C GLY A 788 0.34 31.36 -3.38
N THR A 789 1.22 32.28 -3.75
CA THR A 789 2.62 31.96 -4.08
C THR A 789 3.46 31.51 -2.88
N THR A 790 3.05 31.85 -1.65
CA THR A 790 3.77 31.53 -0.41
C THR A 790 3.39 30.19 0.23
N GLN A 791 2.25 29.61 -0.15
CA GLN A 791 1.78 28.33 0.41
C GLN A 791 2.06 27.14 -0.50
N ARG A 792 2.60 27.36 -1.68
CA ARG A 792 2.97 26.29 -2.60
C ARG A 792 4.03 25.37 -2.02
N LEU A 793 3.92 24.08 -2.29
CA LEU A 793 4.88 23.08 -1.83
C LEU A 793 6.30 23.38 -2.28
N ALA A 794 6.46 23.92 -3.49
CA ALA A 794 7.76 24.36 -4.01
C ALA A 794 8.39 25.51 -3.18
N THR A 795 7.62 26.21 -2.36
CA THR A 795 8.12 27.29 -1.48
C THR A 795 8.34 26.84 -0.03
N GLN A 796 7.85 25.66 0.35
CA GLN A 796 8.13 25.10 1.68
C GLN A 796 9.60 24.67 1.78
N PRO A 797 10.39 25.16 2.76
CA PRO A 797 11.85 25.00 2.75
C PRO A 797 12.33 23.56 2.65
N VAL A 798 11.68 22.62 3.35
CA VAL A 798 12.09 21.21 3.40
C VAL A 798 11.73 20.50 2.10
N ILE A 799 10.51 20.68 1.61
CA ILE A 799 10.03 20.03 0.39
C ILE A 799 10.73 20.62 -0.83
N ALA A 800 10.89 21.93 -0.87
CA ALA A 800 11.64 22.61 -1.92
C ALA A 800 13.11 22.20 -1.96
N LYS A 801 13.72 21.93 -0.81
CA LYS A 801 15.08 21.42 -0.73
C LYS A 801 15.16 19.99 -1.24
N SER A 802 14.26 19.10 -0.79
CA SER A 802 14.20 17.72 -1.25
C SER A 802 14.00 17.63 -2.77
N ILE A 803 13.09 18.42 -3.34
CA ILE A 803 12.88 18.50 -4.79
C ILE A 803 14.16 19.02 -5.47
N ARG A 804 14.76 20.11 -5.01
CA ARG A 804 15.98 20.67 -5.59
C ARG A 804 17.17 19.72 -5.54
N ASP A 805 17.29 18.95 -4.46
CA ASP A 805 18.40 18.01 -4.31
C ASP A 805 18.25 16.75 -5.18
N ARG A 806 17.08 16.50 -5.70
CA ARG A 806 16.76 15.31 -6.55
C ARG A 806 16.70 15.60 -8.03
N LEU A 807 16.04 16.70 -8.43
CA LEU A 807 15.80 17.00 -9.83
C LEU A 807 17.10 17.10 -10.66
N PRO A 808 18.21 17.68 -10.15
CA PRO A 808 19.46 17.78 -10.93
C PRO A 808 19.96 16.45 -11.48
N TYR A 809 19.69 15.33 -10.79
CA TYR A 809 20.16 14.02 -11.21
C TYR A 809 19.14 13.27 -12.06
N LEU A 810 17.91 13.77 -12.15
CA LEU A 810 16.87 13.23 -13.04
C LEU A 810 17.15 13.58 -14.49
N ASP A 811 17.54 14.83 -14.75
CA ASP A 811 17.74 15.33 -16.10
C ASP A 811 18.73 14.50 -16.91
N PRO A 812 19.95 14.14 -16.36
CA PRO A 812 20.85 13.21 -17.05
C PRO A 812 20.21 11.86 -17.32
N MET A 813 19.43 11.31 -16.39
CA MET A 813 18.76 10.01 -16.58
C MET A 813 17.69 10.08 -17.67
N ASN A 814 16.92 11.15 -17.72
CA ASN A 814 15.91 11.35 -18.77
C ASN A 814 16.56 11.48 -20.14
N HIS A 815 17.64 12.27 -20.28
CA HIS A 815 18.39 12.39 -21.54
C HIS A 815 18.93 11.03 -22.01
N LEU A 816 19.60 10.30 -21.12
CA LEU A 816 20.14 8.97 -21.45
C LEU A 816 19.02 7.97 -21.78
N GLN A 817 17.88 8.06 -21.11
CA GLN A 817 16.73 7.21 -21.41
C GLN A 817 16.20 7.45 -22.81
N VAL A 818 15.99 8.72 -23.21
CA VAL A 818 15.51 9.08 -24.56
C VAL A 818 16.47 8.56 -25.63
N GLU A 819 17.77 8.78 -25.46
CA GLU A 819 18.78 8.31 -26.41
C GLU A 819 18.76 6.77 -26.54
N MET A 820 18.72 6.05 -25.42
CA MET A 820 18.71 4.60 -25.43
C MET A 820 17.41 4.03 -26.02
N ILE A 821 16.26 4.64 -25.74
CA ILE A 821 14.97 4.24 -26.32
C ILE A 821 15.01 4.45 -27.84
N GLN A 822 15.54 5.57 -28.31
CA GLN A 822 15.66 5.85 -29.73
C GLN A 822 16.55 4.81 -30.44
N ARG A 823 17.71 4.49 -29.87
CA ARG A 823 18.61 3.43 -30.38
C ARG A 823 17.94 2.06 -30.42
N TYR A 824 17.23 1.70 -29.34
CA TYR A 824 16.51 0.43 -29.23
C TYR A 824 15.38 0.33 -30.28
N ARG A 825 14.59 1.38 -30.43
CA ARG A 825 13.49 1.45 -31.42
C ARG A 825 14.02 1.44 -32.85
N ASN A 826 15.23 1.95 -33.09
CA ASN A 826 15.92 1.89 -34.39
C ASN A 826 16.56 0.52 -34.70
N GLY A 827 16.34 -0.48 -33.85
CA GLY A 827 16.76 -1.87 -34.08
C GLY A 827 18.14 -2.24 -33.55
N GLU A 828 18.76 -1.43 -32.68
CA GLU A 828 19.98 -1.82 -32.01
C GLU A 828 19.67 -2.90 -30.97
N THR A 829 20.31 -4.08 -31.08
CA THR A 829 20.03 -5.29 -30.29
C THR A 829 21.06 -5.58 -29.20
N ASP A 830 21.90 -4.61 -28.83
CA ASP A 830 22.90 -4.80 -27.76
C ASP A 830 22.23 -5.16 -26.44
N GLU A 831 22.68 -6.25 -25.82
CA GLU A 831 22.16 -6.70 -24.51
C GLU A 831 22.31 -5.64 -23.40
N LYS A 832 23.37 -4.81 -23.49
CA LYS A 832 23.58 -3.71 -22.55
C LYS A 832 22.51 -2.65 -22.65
N LEU A 833 21.97 -2.40 -23.86
CA LEU A 833 20.88 -1.45 -24.08
C LEU A 833 19.60 -1.93 -23.42
N LYS A 834 19.25 -3.20 -23.61
CA LYS A 834 18.10 -3.84 -22.94
C LYS A 834 18.22 -3.79 -21.41
N TRP A 835 19.43 -3.66 -20.90
CA TRP A 835 19.71 -3.55 -19.48
C TRP A 835 19.60 -2.12 -18.95
N ALA A 836 20.10 -1.17 -19.72
CA ALA A 836 20.20 0.21 -19.33
C ALA A 836 18.82 0.92 -19.28
N ILE A 837 17.92 0.61 -20.23
CA ILE A 837 16.58 1.20 -20.26
C ILE A 837 15.79 0.89 -18.98
N PRO A 838 15.60 -0.37 -18.54
CA PRO A 838 14.97 -0.69 -17.26
C PRO A 838 15.59 0.01 -16.06
N LEU A 839 16.91 0.15 -16.08
CA LEU A 839 17.63 0.80 -14.99
C LEU A 839 17.31 2.30 -14.91
N THR A 840 17.19 3.00 -16.06
CA THR A 840 16.73 4.39 -16.08
C THR A 840 15.28 4.52 -15.63
N ILE A 841 14.40 3.58 -16.03
CA ILE A 841 12.99 3.58 -15.61
C ILE A 841 12.90 3.49 -14.09
N ASN A 842 13.64 2.57 -13.46
CA ASN A 842 13.70 2.47 -12.00
C ASN A 842 14.30 3.74 -11.36
N GLY A 843 15.42 4.23 -11.86
CA GLY A 843 16.08 5.41 -11.31
C GLY A 843 15.22 6.67 -11.35
N ILE A 844 14.45 6.88 -12.44
CA ILE A 844 13.50 7.99 -12.55
C ILE A 844 12.33 7.82 -11.57
N ALA A 845 11.73 6.64 -11.51
CA ALA A 845 10.64 6.34 -10.58
C ALA A 845 11.05 6.56 -9.12
N THR A 846 12.20 6.02 -8.72
CA THR A 846 12.78 6.20 -7.38
C THR A 846 13.01 7.68 -7.06
N SER A 847 13.53 8.44 -8.02
CA SER A 847 13.82 9.88 -7.84
C SER A 847 12.54 10.70 -7.66
N LEU A 848 11.47 10.36 -8.36
CA LEU A 848 10.16 11.02 -8.25
C LEU A 848 9.38 10.54 -7.01
N ARG A 849 9.85 9.51 -6.32
CA ARG A 849 9.06 8.75 -5.33
C ARG A 849 7.71 8.34 -5.92
N ASN A 850 7.71 7.99 -7.18
CA ASN A 850 6.54 7.55 -7.90
C ASN A 850 6.67 6.04 -8.09
N THR A 851 6.20 5.32 -7.12
CA THR A 851 6.25 3.85 -7.12
C THR A 851 4.94 3.23 -7.65
N GLY A 852 4.13 4.01 -8.35
CA GLY A 852 2.88 3.63 -8.98
C GLY A 852 1.68 4.10 -8.22
#